data_0e2ac2692ea6b4c0532d50c3111d8759
#
_entry.id   0e2ac2692ea6b4c0532d50c3111d8759
#
_cell.length_a   1.000
_cell.length_b   1.000
_cell.length_c   1.000
_cell.angle_alpha   90.00
_cell.angle_beta   90.00
_cell.angle_gamma   90.00
#
_symmetry.space_group_name_H-M   'P 1'
#
loop_
_entity.id
_entity.type
_entity.pdbx_description
1 polymer ?
#
loop_
_entity_poly.entity_id
_entity_poly.type
_entity_poly.pdbx_seq_one_letter_code
_entity_poly.pdbx_strand_id
1 'polypeptide(L)'
;MAIPHPSSLIPPGASRREDLRLVTGAGRYTSDWNLPGQLHAAFMRADRAHAEIVRIDASKALAHPGVKAVLTGDDARAAGFKSLPNAISSPGKNGQPMVKPHYPVLASGRVRFVGEPVAMVVADTAAAAEDARDLVEVEYRDLPAAASFDAAVAPGAAQLHAEVPGNLAFEYESGDAQAVAAAFARAKHTSKLTMDSQRLIGNMLEPRACLVAYEPSSGSYSFHVPLQGVGGMRGQLAAVSGLDKGKIVIATQDVGGSFGVRGPAYPEYFAAMLAAKQLGRPVKWVGTRGESFMSDFQGRALSLTGEIALDADGKFLAIRFDDRADLGAYGAAFGSFIATRNLTVTIGGVYRVPALYARTRLAYTNTAPVSAYRGAGRPDIAYAIERLVDYAAHEHGFDPIELRRKNFIPRDAMPYKTPNAGTYDSGDFEAVMDDALKRADWKGFPKRQAQAQRAGRLRGIGIATYLEAGGGGAAPKDEVAVTFEATGAMTLYAVTHSSGQGHETVFPQIVAAVLGIDAASIRFHPRPPAAELVGNGTGGSRGALGTGSAFHVLGNKLIELARPHAAAKLGVPESGLGYSKGKFHAGRRSIGFIELARALAGTRPHPLDTTAEGVYGTSYPNGCHIAEVEIDPETGAAAIARYTAVDDLGHVINPVLVEGQVHGGVVQGAGQVFGEQAVYDPDTGQLLTGSFMDYVMPRAGWLREIEVHDHPVPTPTNTLGAKGVGESGCSGSLPALVNATIDALRPLGITHLDMPYTPARVWAAIKSVNRDS
;
A
#
# COMPACT_ATOMS: atom_id res chain seq x y z
N MET A 1 23.80 30.27 -2.58
CA MET A 1 23.72 29.80 -1.18
C MET A 1 23.01 28.47 -1.16
N ALA A 2 23.55 27.46 -0.49
CA ALA A 2 22.84 26.21 -0.32
C ALA A 2 21.55 26.47 0.49
N ILE A 3 20.40 26.07 -0.05
CA ILE A 3 19.11 26.21 0.61
C ILE A 3 19.13 25.28 1.83
N PRO A 4 18.75 25.73 3.04
CA PRO A 4 18.71 24.85 4.21
C PRO A 4 17.80 23.65 3.94
N HIS A 5 18.27 22.47 4.29
CA HIS A 5 17.46 21.24 4.16
C HIS A 5 16.22 21.35 5.06
N PRO A 6 15.01 20.95 4.59
CA PRO A 6 13.77 21.06 5.38
C PRO A 6 13.83 20.44 6.77
N SER A 7 14.55 19.33 6.95
CA SER A 7 14.68 18.63 8.24
C SER A 7 15.42 19.47 9.31
N SER A 8 16.25 20.43 8.91
CA SER A 8 16.95 21.31 9.86
C SER A 8 16.08 22.45 10.44
N LEU A 9 14.87 22.61 9.91
CA LEU A 9 13.96 23.71 10.26
C LEU A 9 12.72 23.26 11.04
N ILE A 10 12.52 21.95 11.21
CA ILE A 10 11.37 21.40 11.93
C ILE A 10 11.80 21.09 13.36
N PRO A 11 11.20 21.74 14.40
CA PRO A 11 11.52 21.43 15.78
C PRO A 11 11.21 19.96 16.12
N PRO A 12 12.07 19.28 16.90
CA PRO A 12 11.74 17.99 17.48
C PRO A 12 10.44 18.08 18.31
N GLY A 13 9.53 17.10 18.14
CA GLY A 13 8.27 17.04 18.90
C GLY A 13 7.13 17.89 18.35
N ALA A 14 7.21 18.43 17.13
CA ALA A 14 6.07 19.10 16.50
C ALA A 14 4.90 18.15 16.32
N SER A 15 3.75 18.41 16.96
CA SER A 15 2.52 17.65 16.85
C SER A 15 1.94 17.70 15.44
N ARG A 16 1.21 16.66 15.04
CA ARG A 16 0.44 16.66 13.79
C ARG A 16 -0.74 17.63 13.90
N ARG A 17 -0.96 18.44 12.88
CA ARG A 17 -2.05 19.43 12.86
C ARG A 17 -3.44 18.79 12.88
N GLU A 18 -3.58 17.71 12.13
CA GLU A 18 -4.82 16.97 12.00
C GLU A 18 -5.24 16.24 13.29
N ASP A 19 -4.31 15.97 14.21
CA ASP A 19 -4.60 15.17 15.41
C ASP A 19 -5.69 15.78 16.28
N LEU A 20 -5.62 17.06 16.58
CA LEU A 20 -6.63 17.72 17.43
C LEU A 20 -8.04 17.54 16.85
N ARG A 21 -8.21 17.80 15.56
CA ARG A 21 -9.49 17.64 14.86
C ARG A 21 -9.99 16.20 14.92
N LEU A 22 -9.10 15.23 14.68
CA LEU A 22 -9.46 13.81 14.62
C LEU A 22 -9.79 13.25 16.01
N VAL A 23 -8.99 13.53 17.06
CA VAL A 23 -9.21 12.98 18.40
C VAL A 23 -10.35 13.65 19.16
N THR A 24 -10.79 14.85 18.75
CA THR A 24 -11.95 15.55 19.33
C THR A 24 -13.26 15.24 18.62
N GLY A 25 -13.28 14.31 17.66
CA GLY A 25 -14.48 13.93 16.93
C GLY A 25 -14.92 14.93 15.85
N ALA A 26 -14.06 15.87 15.47
CA ALA A 26 -14.33 16.82 14.39
C ALA A 26 -13.86 16.32 12.99
N GLY A 27 -13.37 15.08 12.90
CA GLY A 27 -13.10 14.40 11.65
C GLY A 27 -14.38 14.19 10.83
N ARG A 28 -14.28 14.18 9.50
CA ARG A 28 -15.43 14.00 8.59
C ARG A 28 -15.10 12.94 7.55
N TYR A 29 -15.46 11.72 7.88
CA TYR A 29 -15.32 10.55 7.03
C TYR A 29 -16.50 10.43 6.06
N THR A 30 -16.43 9.54 5.08
CA THR A 30 -17.47 9.41 4.06
C THR A 30 -18.85 9.17 4.64
N SER A 31 -18.96 8.38 5.70
CA SER A 31 -20.22 8.09 6.39
C SER A 31 -20.85 9.31 7.10
N ASP A 32 -20.06 10.35 7.40
CA ASP A 32 -20.54 11.55 8.10
C ASP A 32 -21.20 12.58 7.15
N TRP A 33 -20.96 12.42 5.83
CA TRP A 33 -21.54 13.30 4.83
C TRP A 33 -22.98 12.91 4.50
N ASN A 34 -23.87 13.91 4.46
CA ASN A 34 -25.26 13.75 4.08
C ASN A 34 -25.68 14.86 3.13
N LEU A 35 -26.57 14.55 2.19
CA LEU A 35 -27.17 15.49 1.25
C LEU A 35 -28.69 15.51 1.42
N PRO A 36 -29.35 16.67 1.23
CA PRO A 36 -30.81 16.75 1.33
C PRO A 36 -31.48 15.77 0.36
N GLY A 37 -32.50 15.09 0.85
CA GLY A 37 -33.28 14.14 0.07
C GLY A 37 -32.55 12.87 -0.37
N GLN A 38 -31.41 12.55 0.25
CA GLN A 38 -30.67 11.33 -0.09
C GLN A 38 -31.47 10.05 0.15
N LEU A 39 -31.16 9.05 -0.65
CA LEU A 39 -31.58 7.66 -0.50
C LEU A 39 -30.44 6.83 0.08
N HIS A 40 -30.78 5.65 0.58
CA HIS A 40 -29.83 4.70 1.15
C HIS A 40 -29.82 3.41 0.33
N ALA A 41 -28.63 2.84 0.13
CA ALA A 41 -28.45 1.60 -0.58
C ALA A 41 -27.94 0.49 0.32
N ALA A 42 -28.37 -0.76 0.03
CA ALA A 42 -27.83 -1.99 0.58
C ALA A 42 -27.61 -3.00 -0.57
N PHE A 43 -26.57 -3.83 -0.45
CA PHE A 43 -26.21 -4.79 -1.50
C PHE A 43 -26.57 -6.21 -1.09
N MET A 44 -27.35 -6.89 -1.93
CA MET A 44 -27.43 -8.34 -1.92
C MET A 44 -26.14 -8.90 -2.52
N ARG A 45 -25.44 -9.71 -1.75
CA ARG A 45 -24.16 -10.31 -2.14
C ARG A 45 -24.27 -11.81 -2.28
N ALA A 46 -23.47 -12.36 -3.17
CA ALA A 46 -23.40 -13.80 -3.37
C ALA A 46 -22.94 -14.51 -2.07
N ASP A 47 -23.68 -15.49 -1.67
CA ASP A 47 -23.35 -16.45 -0.63
C ASP A 47 -22.75 -17.75 -1.20
N ARG A 48 -22.50 -17.78 -2.50
CA ARG A 48 -21.87 -18.86 -3.28
C ARG A 48 -20.55 -18.39 -3.86
N ALA A 49 -19.53 -19.25 -3.76
CA ALA A 49 -18.23 -18.95 -4.37
C ALA A 49 -18.23 -19.14 -5.89
N HIS A 50 -19.05 -20.08 -6.40
CA HIS A 50 -19.18 -20.30 -7.84
C HIS A 50 -20.56 -20.88 -8.14
N ALA A 51 -21.41 -20.13 -8.82
CA ALA A 51 -22.74 -20.56 -9.21
C ALA A 51 -23.27 -19.77 -10.42
N GLU A 52 -24.14 -20.39 -11.19
CA GLU A 52 -24.97 -19.66 -12.17
C GLU A 52 -26.15 -19.01 -11.47
N ILE A 53 -26.44 -17.77 -11.81
CA ILE A 53 -27.64 -17.06 -11.39
C ILE A 53 -28.76 -17.51 -12.33
N VAL A 54 -29.69 -18.34 -11.84
CA VAL A 54 -30.84 -18.82 -12.62
C VAL A 54 -31.92 -17.74 -12.68
N ARG A 55 -32.22 -17.12 -11.52
CA ARG A 55 -33.23 -16.07 -11.40
C ARG A 55 -32.95 -15.18 -10.19
N ILE A 56 -33.27 -13.90 -10.34
CA ILE A 56 -33.34 -12.93 -9.25
C ILE A 56 -34.79 -12.50 -9.13
N ASP A 57 -35.43 -12.71 -7.97
CA ASP A 57 -36.76 -12.22 -7.68
C ASP A 57 -36.70 -11.09 -6.65
N ALA A 58 -36.94 -9.88 -7.11
CA ALA A 58 -36.95 -8.66 -6.30
C ALA A 58 -38.39 -8.20 -5.95
N SER A 59 -39.42 -9.00 -6.26
CA SER A 59 -40.83 -8.58 -6.12
C SER A 59 -41.20 -8.20 -4.67
N LYS A 60 -40.77 -9.01 -3.71
CA LYS A 60 -40.99 -8.74 -2.26
C LYS A 60 -40.20 -7.49 -1.79
N ALA A 61 -38.97 -7.35 -2.24
CA ALA A 61 -38.13 -6.19 -1.93
C ALA A 61 -38.74 -4.89 -2.50
N LEU A 62 -39.22 -4.91 -3.73
CA LEU A 62 -39.89 -3.76 -4.36
C LEU A 62 -41.21 -3.39 -3.69
N ALA A 63 -41.90 -4.35 -3.09
CA ALA A 63 -43.14 -4.12 -2.33
C ALA A 63 -42.90 -3.60 -0.92
N HIS A 64 -41.65 -3.65 -0.41
CA HIS A 64 -41.33 -3.19 0.93
C HIS A 64 -41.48 -1.68 1.05
N PRO A 65 -42.10 -1.18 2.12
CA PRO A 65 -42.30 0.27 2.32
C PRO A 65 -41.01 1.06 2.30
N GLY A 66 -40.96 2.13 1.52
CA GLY A 66 -39.80 3.01 1.39
C GLY A 66 -38.80 2.62 0.29
N VAL A 67 -38.90 1.43 -0.30
CA VAL A 67 -38.03 1.02 -1.42
C VAL A 67 -38.39 1.83 -2.67
N LYS A 68 -37.35 2.26 -3.39
CA LYS A 68 -37.47 3.06 -4.63
C LYS A 68 -37.01 2.30 -5.87
N ALA A 69 -36.02 1.41 -5.70
CA ALA A 69 -35.51 0.59 -6.78
C ALA A 69 -34.77 -0.64 -6.26
N VAL A 70 -34.73 -1.68 -7.07
CA VAL A 70 -33.77 -2.79 -6.97
C VAL A 70 -33.05 -2.87 -8.30
N LEU A 71 -31.73 -2.72 -8.31
CA LEU A 71 -30.90 -2.76 -9.50
C LEU A 71 -30.11 -4.08 -9.53
N THR A 72 -29.99 -4.67 -10.72
CA THR A 72 -29.33 -5.95 -10.97
C THR A 72 -28.18 -5.80 -11.98
N GLY A 73 -27.49 -6.89 -12.27
CA GLY A 73 -26.47 -6.94 -13.31
C GLY A 73 -26.99 -6.59 -14.69
N ASP A 74 -28.27 -6.84 -14.97
CA ASP A 74 -28.90 -6.47 -16.25
C ASP A 74 -29.08 -4.97 -16.39
N ASP A 75 -29.44 -4.27 -15.30
CA ASP A 75 -29.53 -2.81 -15.26
C ASP A 75 -28.17 -2.17 -15.49
N ALA A 76 -27.14 -2.69 -14.83
CA ALA A 76 -25.76 -2.22 -14.97
C ALA A 76 -25.23 -2.41 -16.40
N ARG A 77 -25.55 -3.55 -17.03
CA ARG A 77 -25.20 -3.85 -18.42
C ARG A 77 -25.96 -2.93 -19.39
N ALA A 78 -27.25 -2.72 -19.19
CA ALA A 78 -28.05 -1.82 -19.98
C ALA A 78 -27.58 -0.36 -19.90
N ALA A 79 -27.02 0.06 -18.76
CA ALA A 79 -26.40 1.37 -18.57
C ALA A 79 -25.07 1.55 -19.35
N GLY A 80 -24.51 0.47 -19.92
CA GLY A 80 -23.30 0.51 -20.73
C GLY A 80 -22.00 0.64 -19.97
N PHE A 81 -21.96 0.28 -18.68
CA PHE A 81 -20.72 0.24 -17.90
C PHE A 81 -19.73 -0.75 -18.52
N LYS A 82 -18.48 -0.30 -18.62
CA LYS A 82 -17.36 -1.14 -19.05
C LYS A 82 -16.86 -2.00 -17.89
N SER A 83 -15.95 -2.94 -18.19
CA SER A 83 -15.26 -3.73 -17.16
C SER A 83 -14.59 -2.83 -16.11
N LEU A 84 -14.66 -3.23 -14.85
CA LEU A 84 -13.85 -2.60 -13.82
C LEU A 84 -12.36 -2.68 -14.18
N PRO A 85 -11.53 -1.71 -13.76
CA PRO A 85 -10.17 -1.63 -14.24
C PRO A 85 -9.29 -2.78 -13.72
N ASN A 86 -8.58 -3.38 -14.66
CA ASN A 86 -7.40 -4.19 -14.42
C ASN A 86 -6.21 -3.40 -14.95
N ALA A 87 -5.47 -2.76 -14.05
CA ALA A 87 -4.67 -1.63 -14.42
C ALA A 87 -3.40 -1.97 -15.19
N ILE A 88 -2.60 -2.96 -14.83
CA ILE A 88 -1.26 -3.07 -15.40
C ILE A 88 -0.89 -4.55 -15.58
N SER A 89 -0.75 -4.97 -16.83
CA SER A 89 0.02 -6.17 -17.17
C SER A 89 1.31 -5.76 -17.87
N SER A 90 2.44 -6.18 -17.32
CA SER A 90 3.68 -6.27 -18.10
C SER A 90 3.49 -7.29 -19.21
N PRO A 91 4.27 -7.23 -20.32
CA PRO A 91 4.30 -8.33 -21.26
C PRO A 91 4.67 -9.64 -20.54
N GLY A 92 3.93 -10.69 -20.83
CA GLY A 92 4.21 -12.01 -20.28
C GLY A 92 5.35 -12.70 -21.00
N LYS A 93 5.54 -13.97 -20.66
CA LYS A 93 6.47 -14.86 -21.34
C LYS A 93 6.24 -14.81 -22.86
N ASN A 94 7.30 -14.63 -23.62
CA ASN A 94 7.25 -14.50 -25.08
C ASN A 94 6.33 -13.36 -25.58
N GLY A 95 6.14 -12.31 -24.80
CA GLY A 95 5.31 -11.16 -25.17
C GLY A 95 3.80 -11.39 -25.10
N GLN A 96 3.35 -12.52 -24.57
CA GLN A 96 1.92 -12.82 -24.48
C GLN A 96 1.19 -11.85 -23.53
N PRO A 97 0.03 -11.29 -23.93
CA PRO A 97 -0.75 -10.45 -23.04
C PRO A 97 -1.48 -11.30 -22.00
N MET A 98 -1.73 -10.69 -20.84
CA MET A 98 -2.60 -11.28 -19.82
C MET A 98 -4.04 -11.34 -20.33
N VAL A 99 -4.72 -12.48 -20.12
CA VAL A 99 -6.16 -12.58 -20.35
C VAL A 99 -6.91 -11.85 -19.24
N LYS A 100 -7.78 -10.92 -19.61
CA LYS A 100 -8.52 -10.04 -18.67
C LYS A 100 -10.04 -10.24 -18.84
N PRO A 101 -10.65 -11.13 -18.07
CA PRO A 101 -12.09 -11.32 -18.09
C PRO A 101 -12.84 -10.03 -17.70
N HIS A 102 -14.07 -9.90 -18.19
CA HIS A 102 -14.94 -8.79 -17.83
C HIS A 102 -15.30 -8.85 -16.33
N TYR A 103 -14.95 -7.81 -15.58
CA TYR A 103 -15.34 -7.65 -14.18
C TYR A 103 -16.57 -6.72 -14.12
N PRO A 104 -17.79 -7.24 -13.82
CA PRO A 104 -19.02 -6.49 -13.86
C PRO A 104 -19.20 -5.58 -12.62
N VAL A 105 -20.08 -4.57 -12.76
CA VAL A 105 -20.53 -3.72 -11.65
C VAL A 105 -21.45 -4.50 -10.69
N LEU A 106 -22.35 -5.29 -11.23
CA LEU A 106 -23.17 -6.26 -10.50
C LEU A 106 -23.11 -7.57 -11.26
N ALA A 107 -23.05 -8.69 -10.56
CA ALA A 107 -22.96 -10.00 -11.17
C ALA A 107 -24.16 -10.28 -12.08
N SER A 108 -23.90 -10.83 -13.27
CA SER A 108 -24.92 -11.21 -14.24
C SER A 108 -24.60 -12.59 -14.80
N GLY A 109 -25.58 -13.48 -14.75
CA GLY A 109 -25.48 -14.86 -15.22
C GLY A 109 -24.63 -15.79 -14.34
N ARG A 110 -23.62 -15.30 -13.63
CA ARG A 110 -22.75 -16.12 -12.77
C ARG A 110 -22.09 -15.29 -11.67
N VAL A 111 -22.01 -15.88 -10.46
CA VAL A 111 -21.17 -15.39 -9.36
C VAL A 111 -19.89 -16.22 -9.29
N ARG A 112 -18.78 -15.57 -8.85
CA ARG A 112 -17.44 -16.17 -8.87
C ARG A 112 -16.68 -16.11 -7.55
N PHE A 113 -17.22 -15.37 -6.56
CA PHE A 113 -16.68 -15.38 -5.19
C PHE A 113 -17.76 -14.98 -4.18
N VAL A 114 -17.61 -15.45 -2.94
CA VAL A 114 -18.49 -15.06 -1.83
C VAL A 114 -18.31 -13.58 -1.52
N GLY A 115 -19.40 -12.81 -1.54
CA GLY A 115 -19.37 -11.36 -1.36
C GLY A 115 -19.46 -10.55 -2.66
N GLU A 116 -19.49 -11.18 -3.83
CA GLU A 116 -19.71 -10.49 -5.11
C GLU A 116 -21.09 -9.82 -5.12
N PRO A 117 -21.21 -8.50 -5.46
CA PRO A 117 -22.48 -7.81 -5.45
C PRO A 117 -23.38 -8.31 -6.59
N VAL A 118 -24.59 -8.79 -6.24
CA VAL A 118 -25.59 -9.34 -7.20
C VAL A 118 -26.68 -8.34 -7.49
N ALA A 119 -27.21 -7.69 -6.44
CA ALA A 119 -28.24 -6.66 -6.59
C ALA A 119 -28.02 -5.54 -5.58
N MET A 120 -28.56 -4.34 -5.90
CA MET A 120 -28.55 -3.20 -5.01
C MET A 120 -29.98 -2.75 -4.75
N VAL A 121 -30.41 -2.73 -3.49
CA VAL A 121 -31.68 -2.16 -3.05
C VAL A 121 -31.49 -0.71 -2.66
N VAL A 122 -32.37 0.17 -3.09
CA VAL A 122 -32.35 1.61 -2.76
C VAL A 122 -33.67 2.01 -2.10
N ALA A 123 -33.59 2.61 -0.92
CA ALA A 123 -34.74 2.98 -0.12
C ALA A 123 -34.59 4.37 0.53
N ASP A 124 -35.68 4.88 1.13
CA ASP A 124 -35.71 6.18 1.84
C ASP A 124 -34.84 6.18 3.11
N THR A 125 -34.61 5.02 3.75
CA THR A 125 -33.76 4.87 4.96
C THR A 125 -32.82 3.69 4.82
N ALA A 126 -31.72 3.71 5.58
CA ALA A 126 -30.77 2.60 5.62
C ALA A 126 -31.44 1.30 6.12
N ALA A 127 -32.25 1.37 7.17
CA ALA A 127 -32.97 0.22 7.69
C ALA A 127 -33.90 -0.40 6.65
N ALA A 128 -34.71 0.42 5.95
CA ALA A 128 -35.58 -0.10 4.87
C ALA A 128 -34.78 -0.72 3.71
N ALA A 129 -33.61 -0.20 3.39
CA ALA A 129 -32.75 -0.79 2.37
C ALA A 129 -32.19 -2.14 2.81
N GLU A 130 -31.76 -2.27 4.08
CA GLU A 130 -31.23 -3.52 4.66
C GLU A 130 -32.34 -4.58 4.79
N ASP A 131 -33.50 -4.22 5.34
CA ASP A 131 -34.65 -5.14 5.48
C ASP A 131 -35.11 -5.66 4.10
N ALA A 132 -35.19 -4.78 3.13
CA ALA A 132 -35.63 -5.14 1.78
C ALA A 132 -34.54 -5.91 1.01
N ARG A 133 -33.25 -5.70 1.27
CA ARG A 133 -32.16 -6.52 0.71
C ARG A 133 -32.37 -8.00 1.03
N ASP A 134 -32.75 -8.30 2.26
CA ASP A 134 -32.95 -9.69 2.73
C ASP A 134 -34.21 -10.34 2.12
N LEU A 135 -35.06 -9.56 1.45
CA LEU A 135 -36.22 -10.03 0.69
C LEU A 135 -35.93 -10.29 -0.79
N VAL A 136 -34.70 -10.00 -1.25
CA VAL A 136 -34.29 -10.34 -2.62
C VAL A 136 -33.93 -11.82 -2.65
N GLU A 137 -34.69 -12.59 -3.44
CA GLU A 137 -34.45 -14.04 -3.58
C GLU A 137 -33.60 -14.29 -4.83
N VAL A 138 -32.50 -15.04 -4.68
CA VAL A 138 -31.61 -15.44 -5.78
C VAL A 138 -31.59 -16.95 -5.88
N GLU A 139 -32.00 -17.47 -7.03
CA GLU A 139 -31.93 -18.90 -7.34
C GLU A 139 -30.60 -19.20 -8.02
N TYR A 140 -29.81 -20.06 -7.41
CA TYR A 140 -28.50 -20.46 -7.90
C TYR A 140 -28.48 -21.90 -8.38
N ARG A 141 -27.67 -22.18 -9.39
CA ARG A 141 -27.18 -23.52 -9.74
C ARG A 141 -25.69 -23.59 -9.39
N ASP A 142 -25.38 -24.32 -8.33
CA ASP A 142 -24.01 -24.40 -7.82
C ASP A 142 -23.07 -25.03 -8.86
N LEU A 143 -21.84 -24.54 -8.89
CA LEU A 143 -20.72 -25.02 -9.69
C LEU A 143 -19.55 -25.36 -8.75
N PRO A 144 -18.66 -26.31 -9.14
CA PRO A 144 -17.45 -26.55 -8.37
C PRO A 144 -16.62 -25.29 -8.20
N ALA A 145 -16.10 -25.05 -6.99
CA ALA A 145 -15.26 -23.92 -6.67
C ALA A 145 -13.79 -24.33 -6.53
N ALA A 146 -12.88 -23.41 -6.84
CA ALA A 146 -11.45 -23.57 -6.65
C ALA A 146 -10.93 -22.36 -5.86
N ALA A 147 -10.66 -22.55 -4.56
CA ALA A 147 -10.30 -21.48 -3.63
C ALA A 147 -8.77 -21.25 -3.48
N SER A 148 -7.95 -21.92 -4.28
CA SER A 148 -6.49 -21.76 -4.30
C SER A 148 -5.92 -21.88 -5.70
N PHE A 149 -4.70 -21.40 -5.90
CA PHE A 149 -3.97 -21.52 -7.17
C PHE A 149 -3.92 -22.98 -7.63
N ASP A 150 -3.46 -23.90 -6.78
CA ASP A 150 -3.27 -25.29 -7.15
C ASP A 150 -4.60 -26.00 -7.50
N ALA A 151 -5.68 -25.72 -6.76
CA ALA A 151 -7.01 -26.21 -7.07
C ALA A 151 -7.53 -25.66 -8.41
N ALA A 152 -7.28 -24.39 -8.70
CA ALA A 152 -7.76 -23.74 -9.92
C ALA A 152 -7.08 -24.26 -11.19
N VAL A 153 -5.78 -24.59 -11.13
CA VAL A 153 -5.04 -25.11 -12.29
C VAL A 153 -4.97 -26.64 -12.37
N ALA A 154 -5.60 -27.35 -11.43
CA ALA A 154 -5.62 -28.81 -11.43
C ALA A 154 -6.32 -29.35 -12.68
N PRO A 155 -5.89 -30.52 -13.22
CA PRO A 155 -6.60 -31.18 -14.31
C PRO A 155 -8.06 -31.41 -13.96
N GLY A 156 -8.99 -30.95 -14.81
CA GLY A 156 -10.42 -31.09 -14.59
C GLY A 156 -11.07 -30.07 -13.67
N ALA A 157 -10.32 -29.06 -13.17
CA ALA A 157 -10.88 -27.95 -12.40
C ALA A 157 -11.95 -27.18 -13.21
N ALA A 158 -13.00 -26.74 -12.51
CA ALA A 158 -14.03 -25.92 -13.14
C ALA A 158 -13.43 -24.61 -13.67
N GLN A 159 -13.81 -24.26 -14.90
CA GLN A 159 -13.32 -23.04 -15.54
C GLN A 159 -14.13 -21.83 -15.08
N LEU A 160 -13.46 -20.86 -14.46
CA LEU A 160 -14.11 -19.64 -13.95
C LEU A 160 -14.57 -18.73 -15.07
N HIS A 161 -13.72 -18.56 -16.10
CA HIS A 161 -13.97 -17.69 -17.26
C HIS A 161 -13.74 -18.46 -18.54
N ALA A 162 -14.69 -18.40 -19.50
CA ALA A 162 -14.62 -19.16 -20.72
C ALA A 162 -13.36 -18.86 -21.56
N GLU A 163 -12.89 -17.62 -21.50
CA GLU A 163 -11.71 -17.14 -22.19
C GLU A 163 -10.36 -17.44 -21.52
N VAL A 164 -10.36 -18.09 -20.33
CA VAL A 164 -9.13 -18.40 -19.57
C VAL A 164 -8.96 -19.92 -19.43
N PRO A 165 -8.37 -20.61 -20.43
CA PRO A 165 -8.18 -22.06 -20.36
C PRO A 165 -7.37 -22.48 -19.13
N GLY A 166 -7.87 -23.46 -18.37
CA GLY A 166 -7.22 -23.97 -17.16
C GLY A 166 -7.04 -22.93 -16.05
N ASN A 167 -7.83 -21.86 -16.07
CA ASN A 167 -7.79 -20.74 -15.12
C ASN A 167 -6.44 -20.02 -15.03
N LEU A 168 -5.45 -20.37 -15.87
CA LEU A 168 -4.13 -19.71 -15.90
C LEU A 168 -4.22 -18.40 -16.69
N ALA A 169 -4.20 -17.29 -15.95
CA ALA A 169 -4.36 -15.95 -16.52
C ALA A 169 -3.13 -15.45 -17.26
N PHE A 170 -1.94 -15.84 -16.77
CA PHE A 170 -0.70 -15.21 -17.21
C PHE A 170 0.54 -15.94 -16.70
N GLU A 171 1.60 -15.96 -17.49
CA GLU A 171 2.95 -16.35 -17.08
C GLU A 171 3.90 -15.19 -17.35
N TYR A 172 4.70 -14.82 -16.37
CA TYR A 172 5.66 -13.71 -16.44
C TYR A 172 7.07 -14.20 -16.14
N GLU A 173 8.05 -13.66 -16.85
CA GLU A 173 9.48 -13.94 -16.62
C GLU A 173 10.27 -12.63 -16.54
N SER A 174 11.32 -12.62 -15.69
CA SER A 174 12.27 -11.52 -15.54
C SER A 174 13.67 -12.07 -15.28
N GLY A 175 14.70 -11.43 -15.85
CA GLY A 175 16.09 -11.84 -15.68
C GLY A 175 16.56 -12.83 -16.74
N ASP A 176 17.67 -13.55 -16.48
CA ASP A 176 18.35 -14.44 -17.42
C ASP A 176 18.41 -15.88 -16.88
N ALA A 177 17.53 -16.74 -17.41
CA ALA A 177 17.44 -18.15 -17.03
C ALA A 177 18.71 -18.93 -17.40
N GLN A 178 19.38 -18.60 -18.52
CA GLN A 178 20.57 -19.33 -18.96
C GLN A 178 21.76 -18.98 -18.08
N ALA A 179 21.99 -17.71 -17.79
CA ALA A 179 23.05 -17.26 -16.88
C ALA A 179 22.87 -17.88 -15.48
N VAL A 180 21.64 -17.95 -14.99
CA VAL A 180 21.31 -18.58 -13.70
C VAL A 180 21.60 -20.08 -13.75
N ALA A 181 21.18 -20.81 -14.79
CA ALA A 181 21.46 -22.25 -14.93
C ALA A 181 22.98 -22.53 -14.97
N ALA A 182 23.76 -21.73 -15.69
CA ALA A 182 25.21 -21.82 -15.72
C ALA A 182 25.87 -21.54 -14.36
N ALA A 183 25.31 -20.61 -13.57
CA ALA A 183 25.77 -20.33 -12.21
C ALA A 183 25.49 -21.50 -11.25
N PHE A 184 24.31 -22.09 -11.30
CA PHE A 184 23.96 -23.26 -10.50
C PHE A 184 24.82 -24.49 -10.83
N ALA A 185 25.16 -24.68 -12.09
CA ALA A 185 26.05 -25.80 -12.53
C ALA A 185 27.45 -25.76 -11.92
N ARG A 186 27.94 -24.56 -11.52
CA ARG A 186 29.28 -24.39 -10.91
C ARG A 186 29.23 -24.10 -9.41
N ALA A 187 28.05 -24.05 -8.82
CA ALA A 187 27.89 -23.76 -7.42
C ALA A 187 28.44 -24.87 -6.52
N LYS A 188 29.08 -24.50 -5.41
CA LYS A 188 29.51 -25.44 -4.39
C LYS A 188 28.37 -25.77 -3.42
N HIS A 189 27.54 -24.77 -3.13
CA HIS A 189 26.40 -24.89 -2.23
C HIS A 189 25.14 -24.39 -2.95
N THR A 190 24.03 -25.07 -2.72
CA THR A 190 22.72 -24.67 -3.23
C THR A 190 21.67 -24.90 -2.17
N SER A 191 20.79 -23.94 -1.97
CA SER A 191 19.63 -24.09 -1.09
C SER A 191 18.36 -23.82 -1.86
N LYS A 192 17.29 -24.51 -1.47
CA LYS A 192 15.95 -24.35 -2.02
C LYS A 192 14.92 -24.28 -0.89
N LEU A 193 14.00 -23.33 -0.99
CA LEU A 193 12.94 -23.17 -0.02
C LEU A 193 11.66 -22.69 -0.70
N THR A 194 10.53 -23.29 -0.32
CA THR A 194 9.19 -22.77 -0.68
C THR A 194 8.61 -22.05 0.53
N MET A 195 8.04 -20.88 0.31
CA MET A 195 7.58 -19.95 1.35
C MET A 195 6.24 -19.39 0.94
N ASP A 196 5.23 -19.51 1.80
CA ASP A 196 3.91 -18.96 1.56
C ASP A 196 3.78 -17.57 2.20
N SER A 197 3.30 -16.61 1.41
CA SER A 197 2.80 -15.33 1.85
C SER A 197 1.27 -15.38 1.76
N GLN A 198 0.64 -15.74 2.86
CA GLN A 198 -0.80 -16.03 2.91
C GLN A 198 -1.64 -14.80 2.58
N ARG A 199 -2.85 -15.04 2.11
CA ARG A 199 -3.83 -14.02 1.76
C ARG A 199 -4.27 -13.21 2.98
N LEU A 200 -4.34 -11.87 2.83
CA LEU A 200 -4.70 -10.92 3.88
C LEU A 200 -5.87 -10.04 3.48
N ILE A 201 -6.61 -9.57 4.49
CA ILE A 201 -7.70 -8.58 4.38
C ILE A 201 -7.23 -7.27 5.01
N GLY A 202 -7.41 -6.15 4.31
CA GLY A 202 -6.83 -4.86 4.72
C GLY A 202 -7.38 -4.24 6.00
N ASN A 203 -8.61 -4.55 6.38
CA ASN A 203 -9.28 -4.21 7.65
C ASN A 203 -9.11 -2.74 8.12
N MET A 204 -9.26 -1.76 7.23
CA MET A 204 -9.27 -0.35 7.60
C MET A 204 -10.35 -0.07 8.64
N LEU A 205 -10.11 0.87 9.58
CA LEU A 205 -11.10 1.26 10.59
C LEU A 205 -12.38 1.82 9.95
N GLU A 206 -12.26 2.66 8.92
CA GLU A 206 -13.38 3.11 8.10
C GLU A 206 -13.77 2.01 7.10
N PRO A 207 -14.99 1.43 7.15
CA PRO A 207 -15.50 0.58 6.08
C PRO A 207 -15.62 1.37 4.77
N ARG A 208 -15.76 0.66 3.64
CA ARG A 208 -16.06 1.33 2.36
C ARG A 208 -17.42 2.01 2.44
N ALA A 209 -17.51 3.18 1.82
CA ALA A 209 -18.75 3.94 1.70
C ALA A 209 -18.72 4.78 0.43
N CYS A 210 -19.88 5.22 -0.03
CA CYS A 210 -20.00 6.28 -1.03
C CYS A 210 -21.29 7.08 -0.83
N LEU A 211 -21.22 8.37 -1.17
CA LEU A 211 -22.38 9.21 -1.35
C LEU A 211 -22.26 9.85 -2.73
N VAL A 212 -23.21 9.55 -3.62
CA VAL A 212 -23.17 9.94 -5.02
C VAL A 212 -24.41 10.78 -5.34
N ALA A 213 -24.20 11.94 -5.94
CA ALA A 213 -25.30 12.75 -6.48
C ALA A 213 -25.08 13.02 -7.97
N TYR A 214 -26.18 13.11 -8.72
CA TYR A 214 -26.24 13.45 -10.12
C TYR A 214 -26.91 14.80 -10.32
N GLU A 215 -26.29 15.67 -11.14
CA GLU A 215 -26.82 16.97 -11.51
C GLU A 215 -27.30 16.94 -12.97
N PRO A 216 -28.65 16.90 -13.23
CA PRO A 216 -29.18 16.76 -14.58
C PRO A 216 -28.81 17.91 -15.53
N SER A 217 -28.74 19.14 -15.03
CA SER A 217 -28.48 20.33 -15.83
C SER A 217 -27.10 20.32 -16.48
N SER A 218 -26.11 19.77 -15.80
CA SER A 218 -24.74 19.65 -16.28
C SER A 218 -24.35 18.25 -16.73
N GLY A 219 -25.15 17.22 -16.38
CA GLY A 219 -24.81 15.81 -16.57
C GLY A 219 -23.61 15.36 -15.72
N SER A 220 -23.32 16.05 -14.61
CA SER A 220 -22.16 15.77 -13.77
C SER A 220 -22.54 14.99 -12.52
N TYR A 221 -21.53 14.33 -11.94
CA TYR A 221 -21.65 13.59 -10.68
C TYR A 221 -20.76 14.18 -9.59
N SER A 222 -21.25 14.20 -8.36
CA SER A 222 -20.43 14.45 -7.19
C SER A 222 -20.32 13.21 -6.33
N PHE A 223 -19.09 12.96 -5.81
CA PHE A 223 -18.76 11.81 -4.98
C PHE A 223 -18.14 12.23 -3.66
N HIS A 224 -18.61 11.63 -2.58
CA HIS A 224 -17.84 11.44 -1.35
C HIS A 224 -17.49 9.95 -1.26
N VAL A 225 -16.20 9.62 -1.24
CA VAL A 225 -15.69 8.24 -1.29
C VAL A 225 -14.31 8.18 -0.67
N PRO A 226 -14.00 7.17 0.18
CA PRO A 226 -12.65 7.04 0.73
C PRO A 226 -11.68 6.65 -0.39
N LEU A 227 -10.53 7.33 -0.48
CA LEU A 227 -9.60 7.19 -1.61
C LEU A 227 -8.14 7.51 -1.22
N GLN A 228 -7.21 7.21 -2.15
CA GLN A 228 -5.78 7.53 -2.03
C GLN A 228 -5.33 8.67 -2.96
N GLY A 229 -6.19 9.13 -3.86
CA GLY A 229 -5.90 10.23 -4.76
C GLY A 229 -7.06 10.54 -5.69
N VAL A 230 -7.42 11.82 -5.72
CA VAL A 230 -8.59 12.33 -6.48
C VAL A 230 -8.45 12.06 -7.99
N GLY A 231 -7.27 12.32 -8.57
CA GLY A 231 -7.04 12.15 -10.01
C GLY A 231 -7.17 10.69 -10.47
N GLY A 232 -6.60 9.75 -9.71
CA GLY A 232 -6.68 8.31 -10.00
C GLY A 232 -8.10 7.76 -9.92
N MET A 233 -8.83 8.10 -8.85
CA MET A 233 -10.22 7.69 -8.66
C MET A 233 -11.12 8.25 -9.77
N ARG A 234 -10.99 9.56 -10.08
CA ARG A 234 -11.75 10.21 -11.15
C ARG A 234 -11.50 9.56 -12.52
N GLY A 235 -10.23 9.20 -12.79
CA GLY A 235 -9.85 8.49 -14.01
C GLY A 235 -10.50 7.11 -14.14
N GLN A 236 -10.57 6.34 -13.06
CA GLN A 236 -11.20 5.03 -13.04
C GLN A 236 -12.72 5.13 -13.19
N LEU A 237 -13.37 6.05 -12.47
CA LEU A 237 -14.80 6.31 -12.60
C LEU A 237 -15.15 6.70 -14.05
N ALA A 238 -14.38 7.58 -14.68
CA ALA A 238 -14.57 7.99 -16.08
C ALA A 238 -14.39 6.82 -17.06
N ALA A 239 -13.35 6.02 -16.88
CA ALA A 239 -13.04 4.91 -17.78
C ALA A 239 -14.15 3.85 -17.83
N VAL A 240 -14.72 3.49 -16.67
CA VAL A 240 -15.79 2.48 -16.56
C VAL A 240 -17.14 3.03 -16.99
N SER A 241 -17.48 4.27 -16.58
CA SER A 241 -18.77 4.88 -16.93
C SER A 241 -18.82 5.43 -18.36
N GLY A 242 -17.68 5.63 -19.01
CA GLY A 242 -17.60 6.27 -20.32
C GLY A 242 -17.81 7.79 -20.31
N LEU A 243 -17.86 8.41 -19.12
CA LEU A 243 -18.03 9.86 -18.97
C LEU A 243 -16.70 10.60 -19.17
N ASP A 244 -16.80 11.88 -19.56
CA ASP A 244 -15.68 12.80 -19.48
C ASP A 244 -15.27 13.03 -18.00
N LYS A 245 -13.96 13.10 -17.73
CA LYS A 245 -13.42 13.32 -16.37
C LYS A 245 -13.94 14.61 -15.73
N GLY A 246 -14.18 15.66 -16.53
CA GLY A 246 -14.71 16.93 -16.06
C GLY A 246 -16.14 16.83 -15.51
N LYS A 247 -16.88 15.76 -15.85
CA LYS A 247 -18.22 15.48 -15.30
C LYS A 247 -18.21 14.78 -13.96
N ILE A 248 -17.03 14.48 -13.40
CA ILE A 248 -16.87 13.75 -12.12
C ILE A 248 -16.14 14.64 -11.12
N VAL A 249 -16.85 15.04 -10.09
CA VAL A 249 -16.34 15.84 -8.97
C VAL A 249 -16.21 14.96 -7.74
N ILE A 250 -15.04 14.97 -7.09
CA ILE A 250 -14.79 14.20 -5.87
C ILE A 250 -14.54 15.17 -4.72
N ALA A 251 -15.27 15.00 -3.61
CA ALA A 251 -15.28 15.89 -2.46
C ALA A 251 -15.09 15.09 -1.15
N THR A 252 -13.97 14.37 -1.04
CA THR A 252 -13.59 13.62 0.16
C THR A 252 -12.71 14.47 1.07
N GLN A 253 -12.88 14.36 2.40
CA GLN A 253 -12.09 15.06 3.39
C GLN A 253 -11.18 14.10 4.17
N ASP A 254 -11.69 13.41 5.17
CA ASP A 254 -10.92 12.45 5.96
C ASP A 254 -11.10 11.02 5.44
N VAL A 255 -10.04 10.20 5.54
CA VAL A 255 -10.06 8.79 5.15
C VAL A 255 -9.47 7.97 6.29
N GLY A 256 -10.25 7.03 6.81
CA GLY A 256 -9.94 6.19 7.97
C GLY A 256 -9.09 4.95 7.64
N GLY A 257 -7.97 5.17 6.93
CA GLY A 257 -7.05 4.14 6.49
C GLY A 257 -7.26 3.74 5.03
N SER A 258 -6.16 3.36 4.36
CA SER A 258 -6.23 2.97 2.94
C SER A 258 -5.32 1.78 2.59
N PHE A 259 -4.05 1.80 2.91
CA PHE A 259 -3.03 0.75 2.76
C PHE A 259 -2.98 0.03 1.40
N GLY A 260 -3.43 0.70 0.32
CA GLY A 260 -3.57 0.15 -1.03
C GLY A 260 -5.02 -0.16 -1.42
N VAL A 261 -5.84 -0.60 -0.48
CA VAL A 261 -7.23 -1.06 -0.70
C VAL A 261 -8.17 0.06 -1.15
N ARG A 262 -7.90 1.33 -0.83
CA ARG A 262 -8.69 2.51 -1.25
C ARG A 262 -8.17 3.16 -2.54
N GLY A 263 -7.18 2.59 -3.20
CA GLY A 263 -6.70 3.06 -4.50
C GLY A 263 -7.64 2.75 -5.66
N PRO A 264 -8.20 1.54 -5.76
CA PRO A 264 -9.14 1.15 -6.80
C PRO A 264 -10.55 1.70 -6.60
N ALA A 265 -11.28 1.88 -7.72
CA ALA A 265 -12.72 2.04 -7.72
C ALA A 265 -13.40 0.66 -7.55
N TYR A 266 -14.50 0.62 -6.82
CA TYR A 266 -15.24 -0.58 -6.49
C TYR A 266 -16.59 -0.64 -7.20
N PRO A 267 -17.17 -1.84 -7.43
CA PRO A 267 -18.47 -2.03 -8.06
C PRO A 267 -19.57 -1.14 -7.51
N GLU A 268 -19.63 -1.02 -6.18
CA GLU A 268 -20.67 -0.27 -5.47
C GLU A 268 -20.75 1.20 -5.88
N TYR A 269 -19.61 1.82 -6.23
CA TYR A 269 -19.57 3.22 -6.64
C TYR A 269 -20.32 3.45 -7.97
N PHE A 270 -20.21 2.50 -8.89
CA PHE A 270 -20.90 2.55 -10.19
C PHE A 270 -22.39 2.21 -10.07
N ALA A 271 -22.75 1.26 -9.21
CA ALA A 271 -24.15 0.97 -8.93
C ALA A 271 -24.85 2.18 -8.30
N ALA A 272 -24.18 2.89 -7.37
CA ALA A 272 -24.68 4.14 -6.78
C ALA A 272 -24.79 5.27 -7.81
N MET A 273 -23.86 5.36 -8.79
CA MET A 273 -23.99 6.29 -9.93
C MET A 273 -25.26 6.03 -10.75
N LEU A 274 -25.51 4.76 -11.06
CA LEU A 274 -26.69 4.36 -11.83
C LEU A 274 -27.98 4.76 -11.12
N ALA A 275 -28.08 4.40 -9.83
CA ALA A 275 -29.25 4.72 -9.02
C ALA A 275 -29.47 6.23 -8.84
N ALA A 276 -28.40 6.99 -8.56
CA ALA A 276 -28.50 8.44 -8.41
C ALA A 276 -29.03 9.13 -9.68
N LYS A 277 -28.63 8.66 -10.87
CA LYS A 277 -29.11 9.17 -12.15
C LYS A 277 -30.57 8.77 -12.42
N GLN A 278 -30.92 7.48 -12.21
CA GLN A 278 -32.27 6.99 -12.47
C GLN A 278 -33.33 7.60 -11.55
N LEU A 279 -32.97 7.78 -10.26
CA LEU A 279 -33.90 8.27 -9.25
C LEU A 279 -33.87 9.79 -9.07
N GLY A 280 -32.92 10.50 -9.69
CA GLY A 280 -32.76 11.95 -9.57
C GLY A 280 -32.49 12.42 -8.14
N ARG A 281 -32.00 11.56 -7.26
CA ARG A 281 -31.73 11.82 -5.83
C ARG A 281 -30.34 11.32 -5.46
N PRO A 282 -29.65 11.95 -4.50
CA PRO A 282 -28.39 11.41 -3.99
C PRO A 282 -28.58 10.01 -3.40
N VAL A 283 -27.58 9.12 -3.60
CA VAL A 283 -27.60 7.76 -3.06
C VAL A 283 -26.38 7.55 -2.18
N LYS A 284 -26.62 7.13 -0.96
CA LYS A 284 -25.60 6.81 0.04
C LYS A 284 -25.57 5.31 0.33
N TRP A 285 -24.37 4.75 0.34
CA TRP A 285 -24.08 3.42 0.82
C TRP A 285 -22.97 3.48 1.85
N VAL A 286 -23.12 2.74 2.93
CA VAL A 286 -22.07 2.54 3.95
C VAL A 286 -21.97 1.03 4.19
N GLY A 287 -20.83 0.46 3.84
CA GLY A 287 -20.57 -0.97 4.00
C GLY A 287 -20.45 -1.36 5.48
N THR A 288 -20.94 -2.54 5.81
CA THR A 288 -20.72 -3.16 7.12
C THR A 288 -19.29 -3.73 7.21
N ARG A 289 -18.86 -4.04 8.43
CA ARG A 289 -17.57 -4.74 8.63
C ARG A 289 -17.57 -6.12 7.96
N GLY A 290 -18.66 -6.87 8.03
CA GLY A 290 -18.81 -8.16 7.35
C GLY A 290 -18.67 -8.05 5.83
N GLU A 291 -19.28 -7.02 5.21
CA GLU A 291 -19.10 -6.75 3.78
C GLU A 291 -17.64 -6.44 3.44
N SER A 292 -16.92 -5.70 4.30
CA SER A 292 -15.50 -5.42 4.09
C SER A 292 -14.65 -6.69 4.08
N PHE A 293 -14.93 -7.67 4.98
CA PHE A 293 -14.23 -8.95 4.97
C PHE A 293 -14.44 -9.73 3.67
N MET A 294 -15.66 -9.76 3.15
CA MET A 294 -16.02 -10.55 1.97
C MET A 294 -15.63 -9.89 0.65
N SER A 295 -15.64 -8.55 0.57
CA SER A 295 -15.65 -7.85 -0.72
C SER A 295 -14.59 -6.74 -0.88
N ASP A 296 -13.82 -6.37 0.16
CA ASP A 296 -12.65 -5.54 -0.04
C ASP A 296 -11.59 -6.35 -0.81
N PHE A 297 -10.85 -5.68 -1.70
CA PHE A 297 -9.72 -6.32 -2.35
C PHE A 297 -8.72 -6.79 -1.31
N GLN A 298 -8.27 -8.05 -1.47
CA GLN A 298 -7.34 -8.69 -0.55
C GLN A 298 -5.89 -8.49 -1.01
N GLY A 299 -4.93 -8.80 -0.14
CA GLY A 299 -3.51 -8.66 -0.46
C GLY A 299 -2.75 -9.98 -0.35
N ARG A 300 -1.47 -9.97 -0.76
CA ARG A 300 -0.56 -11.11 -0.74
C ARG A 300 -1.04 -12.26 -1.63
N ALA A 301 -1.27 -13.47 -1.08
CA ALA A 301 -1.70 -14.67 -1.82
C ALA A 301 -0.65 -15.17 -2.82
N LEU A 302 0.60 -15.29 -2.35
CA LEU A 302 1.77 -15.71 -3.12
C LEU A 302 2.39 -16.96 -2.50
N SER A 303 2.85 -17.88 -3.33
CA SER A 303 3.76 -18.98 -2.94
C SER A 303 5.06 -18.80 -3.71
N LEU A 304 6.16 -18.61 -2.99
CA LEU A 304 7.46 -18.21 -3.51
C LEU A 304 8.45 -19.36 -3.33
N THR A 305 8.90 -19.95 -4.43
CA THR A 305 9.95 -20.98 -4.38
C THR A 305 11.26 -20.38 -4.80
N GLY A 306 12.10 -20.06 -3.81
CA GLY A 306 13.43 -19.51 -4.00
C GLY A 306 14.53 -20.54 -4.02
N GLU A 307 15.52 -20.34 -4.88
CA GLU A 307 16.76 -21.11 -4.90
C GLU A 307 17.95 -20.16 -4.98
N ILE A 308 19.00 -20.45 -4.20
CA ILE A 308 20.26 -19.68 -4.17
C ILE A 308 21.44 -20.58 -4.44
N ALA A 309 22.38 -20.10 -5.25
CA ALA A 309 23.63 -20.76 -5.57
C ALA A 309 24.81 -19.97 -5.00
N LEU A 310 25.71 -20.62 -4.26
CA LEU A 310 26.90 -20.04 -3.63
C LEU A 310 28.16 -20.77 -4.06
N ASP A 311 29.30 -20.05 -4.04
CA ASP A 311 30.61 -20.67 -4.13
C ASP A 311 31.06 -21.28 -2.78
N ALA A 312 32.29 -21.81 -2.75
CA ALA A 312 32.83 -22.45 -1.52
C ALA A 312 32.96 -21.51 -0.34
N ASP A 313 33.13 -20.21 -0.60
CA ASP A 313 33.30 -19.18 0.43
C ASP A 313 31.99 -18.47 0.81
N GLY A 314 30.87 -18.90 0.24
CA GLY A 314 29.55 -18.31 0.49
C GLY A 314 29.26 -17.07 -0.37
N LYS A 315 29.98 -16.81 -1.46
CA LYS A 315 29.64 -15.74 -2.40
C LYS A 315 28.43 -16.14 -3.24
N PHE A 316 27.46 -15.23 -3.38
CA PHE A 316 26.27 -15.48 -4.19
C PHE A 316 26.64 -15.49 -5.67
N LEU A 317 26.25 -16.56 -6.37
CA LEU A 317 26.43 -16.74 -7.80
C LEU A 317 25.16 -16.48 -8.58
N ALA A 318 24.02 -16.92 -8.03
CA ALA A 318 22.71 -16.70 -8.63
C ALA A 318 21.59 -16.85 -7.60
N ILE A 319 20.46 -16.16 -7.87
CA ILE A 319 19.18 -16.40 -7.20
C ILE A 319 18.11 -16.58 -8.29
N ARG A 320 17.21 -17.55 -8.08
CA ARG A 320 16.02 -17.70 -8.92
C ARG A 320 14.78 -17.97 -8.09
N PHE A 321 13.64 -17.55 -8.64
CA PHE A 321 12.31 -17.80 -8.08
C PHE A 321 11.38 -18.45 -9.10
N ASP A 322 10.55 -19.39 -8.65
CA ASP A 322 9.44 -19.98 -9.40
C ASP A 322 8.18 -19.80 -8.55
N ASP A 323 7.38 -18.78 -8.87
CA ASP A 323 6.34 -18.27 -8.01
C ASP A 323 4.95 -18.58 -8.55
N ARG A 324 3.97 -18.70 -7.64
CA ARG A 324 2.55 -18.84 -7.92
C ARG A 324 1.80 -17.71 -7.26
N ALA A 325 0.87 -17.09 -8.00
CA ALA A 325 0.08 -15.97 -7.54
C ALA A 325 -1.41 -16.22 -7.78
N ASP A 326 -2.21 -15.99 -6.76
CA ASP A 326 -3.66 -16.08 -6.80
C ASP A 326 -4.24 -14.68 -7.02
N LEU A 327 -4.96 -14.46 -8.12
CA LEU A 327 -5.58 -13.19 -8.48
C LEU A 327 -6.98 -13.00 -7.87
N GLY A 328 -7.57 -14.07 -7.32
CA GLY A 328 -8.99 -14.08 -7.02
C GLY A 328 -9.85 -14.22 -8.26
N ALA A 329 -11.13 -13.93 -8.14
CA ALA A 329 -12.11 -14.17 -9.23
C ALA A 329 -11.90 -13.26 -10.45
N TYR A 330 -11.26 -12.13 -10.28
CA TYR A 330 -11.00 -11.15 -11.36
C TYR A 330 -9.62 -10.55 -11.23
N GLY A 331 -9.02 -10.18 -12.34
CA GLY A 331 -7.79 -9.41 -12.37
C GLY A 331 -8.06 -7.95 -11.97
N ALA A 332 -8.25 -7.69 -10.67
CA ALA A 332 -8.60 -6.37 -10.19
C ALA A 332 -7.40 -5.45 -10.04
N ALA A 333 -7.58 -4.20 -10.42
CA ALA A 333 -6.66 -3.08 -10.20
C ALA A 333 -5.18 -3.43 -10.38
N PHE A 334 -4.41 -3.61 -9.30
CA PHE A 334 -2.96 -3.78 -9.35
C PHE A 334 -2.49 -5.24 -9.15
N GLY A 335 -3.39 -6.22 -9.00
CA GLY A 335 -3.03 -7.60 -8.61
C GLY A 335 -1.94 -8.23 -9.48
N SER A 336 -2.09 -8.19 -10.80
CA SER A 336 -1.10 -8.75 -11.72
C SER A 336 0.24 -7.99 -11.72
N PHE A 337 0.22 -6.67 -11.55
CA PHE A 337 1.44 -5.86 -11.43
C PHE A 337 2.24 -6.20 -10.16
N ILE A 338 1.55 -6.45 -9.07
CA ILE A 338 2.16 -6.78 -7.77
C ILE A 338 2.95 -8.08 -7.85
N ALA A 339 2.33 -9.12 -8.36
CA ALA A 339 2.93 -10.45 -8.45
C ALA A 339 3.98 -10.60 -9.56
N THR A 340 4.16 -9.57 -10.40
CA THR A 340 5.09 -9.59 -11.54
C THR A 340 6.18 -8.53 -11.36
N ARG A 341 6.05 -7.41 -12.06
CA ARG A 341 7.09 -6.37 -12.12
C ARG A 341 7.43 -5.79 -10.74
N ASN A 342 6.43 -5.55 -9.89
CA ASN A 342 6.68 -4.92 -8.60
C ASN A 342 7.42 -5.85 -7.62
N LEU A 343 7.14 -7.15 -7.69
CA LEU A 343 7.87 -8.17 -6.95
C LEU A 343 9.31 -8.31 -7.45
N THR A 344 9.52 -8.36 -8.77
CA THR A 344 10.83 -8.70 -9.34
C THR A 344 11.81 -7.53 -9.37
N VAL A 345 11.38 -6.27 -9.21
CA VAL A 345 12.27 -5.10 -9.26
C VAL A 345 13.34 -5.11 -8.15
N THR A 346 13.08 -5.77 -7.03
CA THR A 346 14.00 -5.90 -5.90
C THR A 346 14.41 -7.36 -5.61
N ILE A 347 14.33 -8.23 -6.60
CA ILE A 347 14.59 -9.68 -6.48
C ILE A 347 16.00 -10.03 -5.96
N GLY A 348 16.98 -9.15 -6.14
CA GLY A 348 18.33 -9.32 -5.60
C GLY A 348 18.48 -8.79 -4.17
N GLY A 349 17.46 -8.12 -3.62
CA GLY A 349 17.57 -7.43 -2.33
C GLY A 349 18.72 -6.43 -2.32
N VAL A 350 19.40 -6.33 -1.20
CA VAL A 350 20.59 -5.49 -1.00
C VAL A 350 21.90 -6.16 -1.46
N TYR A 351 21.79 -7.31 -2.13
CA TYR A 351 22.94 -8.16 -2.42
C TYR A 351 23.44 -8.02 -3.86
N ARG A 352 24.76 -8.16 -4.02
CA ARG A 352 25.43 -8.26 -5.31
C ARG A 352 25.32 -9.68 -5.87
N VAL A 353 24.23 -9.94 -6.61
CA VAL A 353 23.95 -11.24 -7.22
C VAL A 353 24.20 -11.13 -8.74
N PRO A 354 25.18 -11.87 -9.31
CA PRO A 354 25.56 -11.75 -10.72
C PRO A 354 24.48 -12.21 -11.71
N ALA A 355 23.65 -13.19 -11.34
CA ALA A 355 22.59 -13.72 -12.18
C ALA A 355 21.28 -13.87 -11.41
N LEU A 356 20.22 -13.31 -11.97
CA LEU A 356 18.88 -13.28 -11.39
C LEU A 356 17.85 -13.79 -12.41
N TYR A 357 16.88 -14.57 -11.94
CA TYR A 357 15.73 -15.00 -12.74
C TYR A 357 14.50 -15.21 -11.87
N ALA A 358 13.36 -14.80 -12.35
CA ALA A 358 12.06 -15.12 -11.74
C ALA A 358 11.06 -15.52 -12.81
N ARG A 359 10.24 -16.51 -12.48
CA ARG A 359 9.04 -16.89 -13.21
C ARG A 359 7.85 -16.82 -12.26
N THR A 360 6.77 -16.16 -12.66
CA THR A 360 5.53 -16.11 -11.88
C THR A 360 4.37 -16.58 -12.75
N ARG A 361 3.59 -17.52 -12.22
CA ARG A 361 2.33 -17.98 -12.83
C ARG A 361 1.17 -17.41 -12.03
N LEU A 362 0.20 -16.82 -12.72
CA LEU A 362 -0.96 -16.16 -12.11
C LEU A 362 -2.24 -16.91 -12.53
N ALA A 363 -3.09 -17.25 -11.56
CA ALA A 363 -4.36 -17.93 -11.83
C ALA A 363 -5.56 -17.17 -11.24
N TYR A 364 -6.72 -17.36 -11.86
CA TYR A 364 -8.01 -16.94 -11.29
C TYR A 364 -8.56 -18.03 -10.37
N THR A 365 -9.14 -17.63 -9.25
CA THR A 365 -9.71 -18.51 -8.22
C THR A 365 -11.06 -18.01 -7.76
N ASN A 366 -11.86 -18.85 -7.12
CA ASN A 366 -13.17 -18.47 -6.56
C ASN A 366 -13.05 -17.77 -5.20
N THR A 367 -12.22 -16.73 -5.14
CA THR A 367 -11.96 -15.91 -3.94
C THR A 367 -12.09 -14.43 -4.27
N ALA A 368 -12.18 -13.57 -3.25
CA ALA A 368 -12.18 -12.13 -3.46
C ALA A 368 -10.94 -11.68 -4.26
N PRO A 369 -11.07 -10.71 -5.18
CA PRO A 369 -9.95 -10.28 -6.02
C PRO A 369 -8.78 -9.71 -5.21
N VAL A 370 -7.55 -10.00 -5.66
CA VAL A 370 -6.31 -9.51 -5.05
C VAL A 370 -5.89 -8.20 -5.68
N SER A 371 -5.48 -7.24 -4.84
CA SER A 371 -4.91 -5.96 -5.26
C SER A 371 -3.83 -5.50 -4.27
N ALA A 372 -3.51 -4.19 -4.30
CA ALA A 372 -2.46 -3.64 -3.47
C ALA A 372 -2.81 -3.71 -1.97
N TYR A 373 -1.88 -4.24 -1.20
CA TYR A 373 -1.79 -4.12 0.25
C TYR A 373 -0.37 -3.69 0.61
N ARG A 374 -0.21 -2.82 1.61
CA ARG A 374 1.03 -2.11 2.00
C ARG A 374 2.32 -2.85 1.64
N GLY A 375 3.13 -2.26 0.76
CA GLY A 375 4.35 -2.84 0.19
C GLY A 375 4.14 -3.55 -1.16
N ALA A 376 2.95 -4.09 -1.45
CA ALA A 376 2.54 -4.54 -2.79
C ALA A 376 3.57 -5.46 -3.48
N GLY A 377 3.89 -6.62 -2.89
CA GLY A 377 4.86 -7.60 -3.40
C GLY A 377 6.29 -7.41 -2.87
N ARG A 378 6.68 -6.19 -2.46
CA ARG A 378 8.03 -5.94 -1.94
C ARG A 378 8.28 -6.55 -0.56
N PRO A 379 7.34 -6.55 0.40
CA PRO A 379 7.49 -7.33 1.62
C PRO A 379 7.59 -8.83 1.37
N ASP A 380 6.86 -9.32 0.37
CA ASP A 380 6.84 -10.73 0.01
C ASP A 380 8.21 -11.19 -0.51
N ILE A 381 8.80 -10.42 -1.43
CA ILE A 381 10.13 -10.75 -1.97
C ILE A 381 11.25 -10.48 -0.94
N ALA A 382 11.13 -9.44 -0.09
CA ALA A 382 12.07 -9.21 1.00
C ALA A 382 12.06 -10.39 2.00
N TYR A 383 10.85 -10.89 2.33
CA TYR A 383 10.70 -12.10 3.12
C TYR A 383 11.38 -13.29 2.46
N ALA A 384 11.10 -13.54 1.19
CA ALA A 384 11.62 -14.70 0.50
C ALA A 384 13.16 -14.68 0.39
N ILE A 385 13.76 -13.54 0.05
CA ILE A 385 15.21 -13.38 -0.05
C ILE A 385 15.88 -13.56 1.32
N GLU A 386 15.44 -12.83 2.33
CA GLU A 386 16.06 -12.82 3.65
C GLU A 386 15.91 -14.17 4.38
N ARG A 387 14.76 -14.84 4.16
CA ARG A 387 14.55 -16.19 4.66
C ARG A 387 15.42 -17.22 3.94
N LEU A 388 15.57 -17.10 2.62
CA LEU A 388 16.43 -17.98 1.82
C LEU A 388 17.90 -17.81 2.20
N VAL A 389 18.36 -16.57 2.41
CA VAL A 389 19.74 -16.27 2.82
C VAL A 389 20.00 -16.83 4.23
N ASP A 390 19.08 -16.65 5.17
CA ASP A 390 19.20 -17.18 6.52
C ASP A 390 19.19 -18.72 6.53
N TYR A 391 18.29 -19.32 5.73
CA TYR A 391 18.22 -20.78 5.56
C TYR A 391 19.52 -21.34 5.01
N ALA A 392 20.06 -20.76 3.93
CA ALA A 392 21.30 -21.17 3.31
C ALA A 392 22.51 -21.02 4.24
N ALA A 393 22.55 -19.94 5.04
CA ALA A 393 23.60 -19.76 6.04
C ALA A 393 23.66 -20.93 7.01
N HIS A 394 22.53 -21.31 7.58
CA HIS A 394 22.46 -22.40 8.55
C HIS A 394 22.64 -23.78 7.92
N GLU A 395 22.09 -24.04 6.73
CA GLU A 395 22.20 -25.31 6.02
C GLU A 395 23.67 -25.64 5.67
N HIS A 396 24.46 -24.61 5.36
CA HIS A 396 25.86 -24.79 4.93
C HIS A 396 26.89 -24.37 5.99
N GLY A 397 26.45 -24.00 7.20
CA GLY A 397 27.33 -23.66 8.33
C GLY A 397 28.02 -22.30 8.22
N PHE A 398 27.47 -21.35 7.49
CA PHE A 398 27.93 -19.97 7.44
C PHE A 398 27.34 -19.16 8.60
N ASP A 399 28.09 -18.17 9.11
CA ASP A 399 27.54 -17.15 10.00
C ASP A 399 26.56 -16.27 9.22
N PRO A 400 25.31 -16.09 9.66
CA PRO A 400 24.30 -15.34 8.94
C PRO A 400 24.65 -13.85 8.73
N ILE A 401 25.39 -13.25 9.64
CA ILE A 401 25.82 -11.84 9.55
C ILE A 401 26.95 -11.73 8.52
N GLU A 402 27.97 -12.58 8.62
CA GLU A 402 29.12 -12.55 7.72
C GLU A 402 28.73 -12.96 6.29
N LEU A 403 27.76 -13.88 6.12
CA LEU A 403 27.22 -14.22 4.80
C LEU A 403 26.58 -13.02 4.13
N ARG A 404 25.78 -12.21 4.87
CA ARG A 404 25.19 -10.96 4.36
C ARG A 404 26.26 -9.94 4.03
N ARG A 405 27.19 -9.68 4.95
CA ARG A 405 28.30 -8.73 4.79
C ARG A 405 29.11 -8.99 3.52
N LYS A 406 29.49 -10.23 3.30
CA LYS A 406 30.27 -10.67 2.12
C LYS A 406 29.58 -10.36 0.78
N ASN A 407 28.25 -10.32 0.79
CA ASN A 407 27.46 -10.25 -0.42
C ASN A 407 26.75 -8.90 -0.63
N PHE A 408 26.87 -7.94 0.28
CA PHE A 408 26.29 -6.61 0.07
C PHE A 408 26.81 -5.94 -1.20
N ILE A 409 25.94 -5.15 -1.83
CA ILE A 409 26.35 -4.16 -2.82
C ILE A 409 27.11 -3.07 -2.06
N PRO A 410 28.41 -2.84 -2.35
CA PRO A 410 29.19 -1.85 -1.64
C PRO A 410 28.74 -0.42 -1.99
N ARG A 411 28.89 0.50 -1.04
CA ARG A 411 28.47 1.90 -1.19
C ARG A 411 29.04 2.60 -2.42
N ASP A 412 30.32 2.32 -2.75
CA ASP A 412 31.03 2.91 -3.89
C ASP A 412 30.57 2.37 -5.25
N ALA A 413 29.76 1.30 -5.27
CA ALA A 413 29.12 0.79 -6.49
C ALA A 413 27.84 1.54 -6.87
N MET A 414 27.36 2.46 -6.02
CA MET A 414 26.13 3.24 -6.31
C MET A 414 26.40 4.38 -7.31
N PRO A 415 25.48 4.61 -8.28
CA PRO A 415 24.24 3.87 -8.55
C PRO A 415 24.49 2.48 -9.15
N TYR A 416 23.87 1.44 -8.57
CA TYR A 416 24.10 0.04 -8.93
C TYR A 416 23.07 -0.46 -9.94
N LYS A 417 23.53 -0.96 -11.09
CA LYS A 417 22.66 -1.61 -12.09
C LYS A 417 22.51 -3.10 -11.77
N THR A 418 21.28 -3.52 -11.53
CA THR A 418 20.96 -4.92 -11.27
C THR A 418 20.90 -5.74 -12.57
N PRO A 419 21.16 -7.08 -12.53
CA PRO A 419 21.05 -7.93 -13.71
C PRO A 419 19.66 -7.97 -14.36
N ASN A 420 18.59 -7.66 -13.62
CA ASN A 420 17.22 -7.59 -14.12
C ASN A 420 16.73 -6.16 -14.43
N ALA A 421 17.66 -5.29 -14.85
CA ALA A 421 17.40 -3.94 -15.35
C ALA A 421 16.90 -2.89 -14.33
N GLY A 422 17.01 -3.15 -13.03
CA GLY A 422 16.84 -2.13 -11.99
C GLY A 422 18.08 -1.24 -11.86
N THR A 423 17.94 -0.05 -11.29
CA THR A 423 19.07 0.80 -10.90
C THR A 423 18.84 1.33 -9.50
N TYR A 424 19.60 0.84 -8.53
CA TYR A 424 19.54 1.33 -7.15
C TYR A 424 20.34 2.63 -7.06
N ASP A 425 19.69 3.66 -6.57
CA ASP A 425 20.19 5.05 -6.63
C ASP A 425 21.27 5.36 -5.58
N SER A 426 21.07 4.88 -4.37
CA SER A 426 21.94 5.14 -3.21
C SER A 426 21.70 4.12 -2.10
N GLY A 427 22.68 3.93 -1.21
CA GLY A 427 22.59 3.06 -0.05
C GLY A 427 23.97 2.79 0.58
N ASP A 428 23.97 2.42 1.85
CA ASP A 428 25.13 1.99 2.62
C ASP A 428 24.73 0.79 3.51
N PHE A 429 24.48 -0.35 2.87
CA PHE A 429 23.81 -1.50 3.51
C PHE A 429 24.64 -2.10 4.64
N GLU A 430 25.96 -2.09 4.55
CA GLU A 430 26.84 -2.58 5.61
C GLU A 430 26.79 -1.68 6.83
N ALA A 431 26.88 -0.37 6.66
CA ALA A 431 26.83 0.58 7.79
C ALA A 431 25.46 0.58 8.47
N VAL A 432 24.36 0.43 7.71
CA VAL A 432 23.00 0.28 8.26
C VAL A 432 22.88 -0.98 9.10
N MET A 433 23.41 -2.11 8.61
CA MET A 433 23.43 -3.36 9.38
C MET A 433 24.28 -3.25 10.65
N ASP A 434 25.46 -2.64 10.56
CA ASP A 434 26.34 -2.48 11.73
C ASP A 434 25.71 -1.61 12.82
N ASP A 435 25.01 -0.54 12.44
CA ASP A 435 24.28 0.30 13.40
C ASP A 435 23.12 -0.49 14.04
N ALA A 436 22.37 -1.28 13.28
CA ALA A 436 21.31 -2.13 13.79
C ALA A 436 21.84 -3.20 14.77
N LEU A 437 22.92 -3.90 14.43
CA LEU A 437 23.56 -4.90 15.30
C LEU A 437 24.02 -4.31 16.63
N LYS A 438 24.56 -3.09 16.60
CA LYS A 438 24.99 -2.37 17.79
C LYS A 438 23.82 -1.99 18.68
N ARG A 439 22.76 -1.40 18.10
CA ARG A 439 21.58 -0.94 18.85
C ARG A 439 20.77 -2.08 19.42
N ALA A 440 20.59 -3.16 18.68
CA ALA A 440 19.92 -4.37 19.16
C ALA A 440 20.74 -5.14 20.23
N ASP A 441 21.97 -4.73 20.50
CA ASP A 441 22.89 -5.49 21.35
C ASP A 441 22.95 -6.98 20.92
N TRP A 442 23.25 -7.18 19.62
CA TRP A 442 23.34 -8.52 19.03
C TRP A 442 24.24 -9.47 19.81
N LYS A 443 25.40 -8.98 20.22
CA LYS A 443 26.39 -9.78 20.97
C LYS A 443 25.90 -10.19 22.37
N GLY A 444 24.96 -9.45 22.94
CA GLY A 444 24.36 -9.77 24.25
C GLY A 444 23.23 -10.81 24.17
N PHE A 445 22.79 -11.19 22.96
CA PHE A 445 21.68 -12.12 22.78
C PHE A 445 21.86 -13.49 23.46
N PRO A 446 23.03 -14.17 23.42
CA PRO A 446 23.20 -15.49 24.09
C PRO A 446 22.86 -15.47 25.59
N LYS A 447 23.15 -14.35 26.26
CA LYS A 447 22.80 -14.18 27.69
C LYS A 447 21.27 -14.09 27.85
N ARG A 448 20.58 -13.35 26.98
CA ARG A 448 19.12 -13.21 27.03
C ARG A 448 18.41 -14.52 26.67
N GLN A 449 18.95 -15.27 25.71
CA GLN A 449 18.47 -16.59 25.33
C GLN A 449 18.60 -17.59 26.51
N ALA A 450 19.75 -17.65 27.15
CA ALA A 450 19.96 -18.52 28.30
C ALA A 450 19.07 -18.15 29.51
N GLN A 451 18.71 -16.87 29.65
CA GLN A 451 17.74 -16.42 30.66
C GLN A 451 16.33 -16.90 30.33
N ALA A 452 15.89 -16.80 29.08
CA ALA A 452 14.58 -17.28 28.61
C ALA A 452 14.47 -18.81 28.79
N GLN A 453 15.51 -19.57 28.43
CA GLN A 453 15.56 -21.03 28.62
C GLN A 453 15.39 -21.45 30.09
N ARG A 454 16.03 -20.72 31.03
CA ARG A 454 15.84 -20.96 32.48
C ARG A 454 14.40 -20.70 32.93
N ALA A 455 13.66 -19.82 32.21
CA ALA A 455 12.26 -19.55 32.45
C ALA A 455 11.31 -20.48 31.65
N GLY A 456 11.85 -21.53 31.03
CA GLY A 456 11.07 -22.49 30.24
C GLY A 456 10.56 -21.92 28.88
N ARG A 457 11.23 -20.88 28.36
CA ARG A 457 10.87 -20.23 27.10
C ARG A 457 11.90 -20.52 26.02
N LEU A 458 11.43 -20.62 24.77
CA LEU A 458 12.30 -20.61 23.60
C LEU A 458 12.46 -19.15 23.14
N ARG A 459 13.70 -18.68 22.98
CA ARG A 459 13.97 -17.33 22.52
C ARG A 459 14.91 -17.36 21.32
N GLY A 460 14.51 -16.69 20.24
CA GLY A 460 15.30 -16.55 19.03
C GLY A 460 15.50 -15.10 18.65
N ILE A 461 16.54 -14.86 17.83
CA ILE A 461 16.86 -13.56 17.24
C ILE A 461 16.87 -13.69 15.72
N GLY A 462 16.30 -12.72 15.03
CA GLY A 462 16.27 -12.66 13.56
C GLY A 462 16.70 -11.30 13.05
N ILE A 463 17.39 -11.33 11.93
CA ILE A 463 17.83 -10.15 11.19
C ILE A 463 17.27 -10.17 9.79
N ALA A 464 16.95 -8.98 9.26
CA ALA A 464 16.60 -8.77 7.86
C ALA A 464 17.20 -7.46 7.35
N THR A 465 17.87 -7.55 6.21
CA THR A 465 18.37 -6.39 5.46
C THR A 465 17.53 -6.21 4.21
N TYR A 466 16.53 -5.36 4.30
CA TYR A 466 15.55 -5.20 3.23
C TYR A 466 15.86 -4.03 2.28
N LEU A 467 15.30 -4.12 1.08
CA LEU A 467 15.26 -3.06 0.08
C LEU A 467 13.84 -2.90 -0.43
N GLU A 468 13.40 -1.66 -0.56
CA GLU A 468 12.12 -1.30 -1.17
C GLU A 468 12.35 -0.40 -2.39
N ALA A 469 11.43 -0.42 -3.36
CA ALA A 469 11.39 0.53 -4.46
C ALA A 469 10.27 1.55 -4.20
N GLY A 470 10.64 2.76 -3.84
CA GLY A 470 9.71 3.87 -3.62
C GLY A 470 9.57 4.75 -4.86
N GLY A 471 8.34 5.16 -5.20
CA GLY A 471 8.10 6.00 -6.37
C GLY A 471 7.12 5.39 -7.37
N GLY A 472 7.38 5.59 -8.66
CA GLY A 472 6.51 5.15 -9.75
C GLY A 472 5.19 5.93 -9.79
N GLY A 473 4.26 5.46 -10.62
CA GLY A 473 2.94 6.08 -10.85
C GLY A 473 2.63 6.18 -12.33
N ALA A 474 1.37 6.47 -12.67
CA ALA A 474 0.93 6.62 -14.04
C ALA A 474 1.22 8.03 -14.61
N ALA A 475 1.25 9.04 -13.76
CA ALA A 475 1.60 10.40 -14.16
C ALA A 475 3.12 10.61 -14.12
N PRO A 476 3.69 11.32 -15.13
CA PRO A 476 5.13 11.53 -15.24
C PRO A 476 5.68 12.54 -14.22
N LYS A 477 4.80 13.32 -13.58
CA LYS A 477 5.11 14.38 -12.63
C LYS A 477 3.97 14.56 -11.65
N ASP A 478 4.22 15.24 -10.54
CA ASP A 478 3.20 15.75 -9.64
C ASP A 478 3.13 17.28 -9.74
N GLU A 479 1.94 17.82 -9.99
CA GLU A 479 1.65 19.25 -9.98
C GLU A 479 1.00 19.65 -8.68
N VAL A 480 1.35 20.84 -8.21
CA VAL A 480 0.79 21.49 -7.03
C VAL A 480 0.40 22.93 -7.36
N ALA A 481 -0.54 23.47 -6.60
CA ALA A 481 -0.94 24.86 -6.74
C ALA A 481 -0.95 25.56 -5.39
N VAL A 482 -0.91 26.89 -5.42
CA VAL A 482 -1.11 27.76 -4.26
C VAL A 482 -2.03 28.92 -4.64
N THR A 483 -2.92 29.29 -3.70
CA THR A 483 -3.70 30.53 -3.76
C THR A 483 -3.52 31.32 -2.48
N PHE A 484 -3.64 32.67 -2.58
CA PHE A 484 -3.47 33.58 -1.48
C PHE A 484 -4.78 34.25 -1.08
N GLU A 485 -5.01 34.34 0.23
CA GLU A 485 -6.13 35.05 0.83
C GLU A 485 -5.79 36.54 1.06
N ALA A 486 -6.81 37.36 1.35
CA ALA A 486 -6.65 38.76 1.68
C ALA A 486 -5.77 39.03 2.94
N THR A 487 -5.70 38.03 3.81
CA THR A 487 -4.86 38.04 5.02
C THR A 487 -3.38 37.82 4.75
N GLY A 488 -3.02 37.43 3.51
CA GLY A 488 -1.69 36.94 3.15
C GLY A 488 -1.47 35.46 3.48
N ALA A 489 -2.43 34.79 4.10
CA ALA A 489 -2.40 33.34 4.29
C ALA A 489 -2.52 32.63 2.94
N MET A 490 -1.93 31.43 2.83
CA MET A 490 -1.93 30.67 1.60
C MET A 490 -2.56 29.28 1.78
N THR A 491 -3.20 28.79 0.72
CA THR A 491 -3.73 27.44 0.63
C THR A 491 -2.99 26.67 -0.46
N LEU A 492 -2.41 25.55 -0.09
CA LEU A 492 -1.71 24.61 -0.97
C LEU A 492 -2.71 23.56 -1.48
N TYR A 493 -2.56 23.13 -2.73
CA TYR A 493 -3.39 22.13 -3.38
C TYR A 493 -2.55 21.05 -4.06
N ALA A 494 -3.02 19.80 -3.99
CA ALA A 494 -2.43 18.66 -4.68
C ALA A 494 -3.51 17.62 -5.02
N VAL A 495 -3.16 16.62 -5.84
CA VAL A 495 -4.05 15.49 -6.18
C VAL A 495 -3.89 14.30 -5.24
N THR A 496 -2.79 14.23 -4.50
CA THR A 496 -2.56 13.20 -3.49
C THR A 496 -3.45 13.41 -2.28
N HIS A 497 -3.88 12.33 -1.64
CA HIS A 497 -4.79 12.39 -0.49
C HIS A 497 -4.21 11.68 0.73
N SER A 498 -4.45 12.24 1.92
CA SER A 498 -4.05 11.63 3.19
C SER A 498 -5.06 10.59 3.66
N SER A 499 -4.55 9.51 4.24
CA SER A 499 -5.34 8.53 4.98
C SER A 499 -4.63 8.15 6.30
N GLY A 500 -4.01 9.17 6.93
CA GLY A 500 -3.25 9.07 8.17
C GLY A 500 -1.76 9.45 8.05
N GLN A 501 -1.24 9.72 6.83
CA GLN A 501 0.19 10.01 6.61
C GLN A 501 0.62 11.44 7.00
N GLY A 502 -0.29 12.30 7.43
CA GLY A 502 0.08 13.64 7.92
C GLY A 502 0.36 14.66 6.83
N HIS A 503 -0.32 14.62 5.69
CA HIS A 503 -0.10 15.56 4.58
C HIS A 503 -0.43 17.00 4.95
N GLU A 504 -1.45 17.25 5.79
CA GLU A 504 -1.79 18.59 6.31
C GLU A 504 -0.68 19.19 7.17
N THR A 505 0.17 18.33 7.73
CA THR A 505 1.34 18.72 8.51
C THR A 505 2.57 18.89 7.61
N VAL A 506 2.96 17.85 6.88
CA VAL A 506 4.28 17.80 6.22
C VAL A 506 4.39 18.73 5.01
N PHE A 507 3.36 18.88 4.18
CA PHE A 507 3.44 19.73 2.99
C PHE A 507 3.53 21.22 3.33
N PRO A 508 2.70 21.77 4.25
CA PRO A 508 2.94 23.11 4.77
C PRO A 508 4.32 23.32 5.39
N GLN A 509 4.86 22.31 6.11
CA GLN A 509 6.21 22.40 6.69
C GLN A 509 7.30 22.53 5.62
N ILE A 510 7.20 21.78 4.50
CA ILE A 510 8.15 21.89 3.39
C ILE A 510 8.16 23.33 2.82
N VAL A 511 6.99 23.88 2.50
CA VAL A 511 6.90 25.24 1.94
C VAL A 511 7.33 26.29 2.97
N ALA A 512 6.94 26.14 4.22
CA ALA A 512 7.33 27.04 5.31
C ALA A 512 8.84 27.06 5.52
N ALA A 513 9.50 25.90 5.46
CA ALA A 513 10.94 25.78 5.57
C ALA A 513 11.68 26.55 4.46
N VAL A 514 11.24 26.41 3.20
CA VAL A 514 11.81 27.15 2.06
C VAL A 514 11.59 28.65 2.21
N LEU A 515 10.37 29.05 2.58
CA LEU A 515 10.02 30.47 2.73
C LEU A 515 10.56 31.09 4.02
N GLY A 516 10.99 30.30 5.01
CA GLY A 516 11.43 30.82 6.31
C GLY A 516 10.31 31.50 7.10
N ILE A 517 9.05 31.00 6.99
CA ILE A 517 7.85 31.53 7.65
C ILE A 517 7.23 30.47 8.57
N ASP A 518 6.24 30.89 9.38
CA ASP A 518 5.50 29.94 10.20
C ASP A 518 4.55 29.09 9.33
N ALA A 519 4.65 27.78 9.47
CA ALA A 519 3.77 26.83 8.80
C ALA A 519 2.28 27.04 9.16
N ALA A 520 1.95 27.64 10.31
CA ALA A 520 0.57 27.95 10.72
C ALA A 520 -0.15 28.91 9.73
N SER A 521 0.59 29.71 8.96
CA SER A 521 0.04 30.58 7.91
C SER A 521 -0.30 29.85 6.61
N ILE A 522 -0.04 28.53 6.52
CA ILE A 522 -0.21 27.72 5.32
C ILE A 522 -1.26 26.63 5.60
N ARG A 523 -2.28 26.54 4.74
CA ARG A 523 -3.25 25.43 4.74
C ARG A 523 -2.93 24.46 3.63
N PHE A 524 -3.37 23.22 3.76
CA PHE A 524 -3.33 22.23 2.71
C PHE A 524 -4.73 21.73 2.39
N HIS A 525 -5.04 21.61 1.11
CA HIS A 525 -6.29 21.04 0.63
C HIS A 525 -6.03 20.05 -0.51
N PRO A 526 -6.55 18.82 -0.45
CA PRO A 526 -6.28 17.79 -1.46
C PRO A 526 -7.02 17.99 -2.79
N ARG A 527 -7.66 19.13 -3.00
CA ARG A 527 -8.45 19.44 -4.20
C ARG A 527 -8.29 20.89 -4.61
N PRO A 528 -7.80 21.16 -5.82
CA PRO A 528 -7.71 22.53 -6.35
C PRO A 528 -9.10 23.10 -6.66
N PRO A 529 -9.33 24.42 -6.47
CA PRO A 529 -10.61 25.05 -6.69
C PRO A 529 -11.01 25.15 -8.16
N ALA A 530 -10.07 25.26 -9.09
CA ALA A 530 -10.37 25.54 -10.52
C ALA A 530 -9.43 24.88 -11.52
N ALA A 531 -8.22 24.52 -11.19
CA ALA A 531 -7.24 23.95 -12.11
C ALA A 531 -7.23 22.41 -12.05
N GLU A 532 -7.16 21.77 -13.20
CA GLU A 532 -6.89 20.35 -13.27
C GLU A 532 -5.40 20.11 -13.06
N LEU A 533 -5.01 19.60 -11.88
CA LEU A 533 -3.63 19.22 -11.59
C LEU A 533 -3.38 17.80 -12.07
N VAL A 534 -2.22 17.58 -12.69
CA VAL A 534 -1.70 16.25 -13.02
C VAL A 534 -0.89 15.74 -11.82
N GLY A 535 -1.04 14.46 -11.50
CA GLY A 535 -0.25 13.86 -10.42
C GLY A 535 -0.72 12.47 -10.04
N ASN A 536 0.07 11.86 -9.15
CA ASN A 536 -0.17 10.54 -8.64
C ASN A 536 -0.85 10.60 -7.26
N GLY A 537 -1.75 9.67 -6.99
CA GLY A 537 -2.28 9.47 -5.64
C GLY A 537 -1.22 8.89 -4.70
N THR A 538 -1.53 8.88 -3.41
CA THR A 538 -0.71 8.19 -2.38
C THR A 538 -0.62 6.70 -2.69
N GLY A 539 0.59 6.15 -2.70
CA GLY A 539 0.89 4.74 -2.94
C GLY A 539 2.33 4.56 -3.40
N GLY A 540 2.93 3.38 -3.21
CA GLY A 540 4.33 3.12 -3.56
C GLY A 540 5.30 4.07 -2.85
N SER A 541 5.00 4.47 -1.63
CA SER A 541 5.82 5.33 -0.76
C SER A 541 6.26 6.66 -1.39
N ARG A 542 5.46 7.23 -2.34
CA ARG A 542 5.87 8.36 -3.20
C ARG A 542 5.41 9.76 -2.75
N GLY A 543 4.54 9.90 -1.75
CA GLY A 543 3.94 11.19 -1.39
C GLY A 543 4.96 12.30 -1.14
N ALA A 544 6.02 12.01 -0.37
CA ALA A 544 7.12 12.96 -0.15
C ALA A 544 7.99 13.16 -1.40
N LEU A 545 8.23 12.09 -2.19
CA LEU A 545 9.10 12.13 -3.37
C LEU A 545 8.52 13.02 -4.47
N GLY A 546 7.25 12.83 -4.82
CA GLY A 546 6.56 13.56 -5.89
C GLY A 546 5.98 14.88 -5.39
N THR A 547 4.88 14.80 -4.68
CA THR A 547 4.15 15.99 -4.20
C THR A 547 5.01 16.87 -3.27
N GLY A 548 5.80 16.26 -2.37
CA GLY A 548 6.72 16.99 -1.51
C GLY A 548 7.78 17.77 -2.30
N SER A 549 8.37 17.14 -3.33
CA SER A 549 9.33 17.83 -4.23
C SER A 549 8.66 18.96 -5.02
N ALA A 550 7.42 18.78 -5.48
CA ALA A 550 6.68 19.85 -6.15
C ALA A 550 6.46 21.05 -5.20
N PHE A 551 6.13 20.81 -3.93
CA PHE A 551 6.02 21.89 -2.93
C PHE A 551 7.37 22.54 -2.60
N HIS A 552 8.46 21.81 -2.61
CA HIS A 552 9.80 22.38 -2.46
C HIS A 552 10.13 23.33 -3.63
N VAL A 553 9.84 22.92 -4.87
CA VAL A 553 9.97 23.76 -6.06
C VAL A 553 9.05 24.97 -5.98
N LEU A 554 7.80 24.79 -5.54
CA LEU A 554 6.83 25.88 -5.35
C LEU A 554 7.33 26.95 -4.39
N GLY A 555 7.89 26.55 -3.25
CA GLY A 555 8.45 27.49 -2.28
C GLY A 555 9.53 28.40 -2.87
N ASN A 556 10.45 27.81 -3.64
CA ASN A 556 11.48 28.60 -4.35
C ASN A 556 10.88 29.52 -5.41
N LYS A 557 9.93 29.02 -6.21
CA LYS A 557 9.23 29.81 -7.22
C LYS A 557 8.51 31.02 -6.62
N LEU A 558 7.90 30.85 -5.44
CA LEU A 558 7.22 31.94 -4.73
C LEU A 558 8.17 33.05 -4.31
N ILE A 559 9.41 32.78 -3.90
CA ILE A 559 10.42 33.78 -3.58
C ILE A 559 10.73 34.58 -4.83
N GLU A 560 10.93 33.92 -5.97
CA GLU A 560 11.26 34.62 -7.22
C GLU A 560 10.08 35.44 -7.76
N LEU A 561 8.85 34.93 -7.69
CA LEU A 561 7.63 35.66 -8.08
C LEU A 561 7.40 36.89 -7.17
N ALA A 562 7.72 36.80 -5.89
CA ALA A 562 7.55 37.90 -4.94
C ALA A 562 8.64 38.97 -5.06
N ARG A 563 9.81 38.68 -5.65
CA ARG A 563 10.98 39.56 -5.74
C ARG A 563 10.68 40.90 -6.40
N PRO A 564 10.10 41.00 -7.61
CA PRO A 564 9.79 42.28 -8.25
C PRO A 564 8.80 43.14 -7.43
N HIS A 565 7.84 42.50 -6.79
CA HIS A 565 6.88 43.18 -5.92
C HIS A 565 7.54 43.72 -4.65
N ALA A 566 8.48 42.97 -4.07
CA ALA A 566 9.27 43.44 -2.92
C ALA A 566 10.19 44.59 -3.32
N ALA A 567 10.83 44.51 -4.50
CA ALA A 567 11.67 45.57 -5.04
C ALA A 567 10.90 46.90 -5.18
N ALA A 568 9.73 46.84 -5.78
CA ALA A 568 8.84 48.01 -5.95
C ALA A 568 8.39 48.58 -4.59
N LYS A 569 8.01 47.73 -3.61
CA LYS A 569 7.62 48.17 -2.26
C LYS A 569 8.76 48.81 -1.46
N LEU A 570 9.97 48.32 -1.64
CA LEU A 570 11.15 48.84 -0.93
C LEU A 570 11.85 49.99 -1.69
N GLY A 571 11.45 50.28 -2.93
CA GLY A 571 12.02 51.30 -3.78
C GLY A 571 13.50 51.05 -4.12
N VAL A 572 13.80 49.79 -4.51
CA VAL A 572 15.17 49.35 -4.86
C VAL A 572 15.11 48.44 -6.11
N PRO A 573 16.21 48.32 -6.89
CA PRO A 573 16.27 47.34 -7.97
C PRO A 573 16.29 45.90 -7.42
N GLU A 574 15.76 44.95 -8.18
CA GLU A 574 15.72 43.55 -7.77
C GLU A 574 17.09 42.96 -7.44
N SER A 575 18.14 43.39 -8.16
CA SER A 575 19.52 42.95 -7.92
C SER A 575 20.06 43.36 -6.55
N GLY A 576 19.45 44.36 -5.89
CA GLY A 576 19.79 44.81 -4.54
C GLY A 576 19.05 44.07 -3.42
N LEU A 577 18.18 43.08 -3.77
CA LEU A 577 17.38 42.34 -2.79
C LEU A 577 18.04 41.02 -2.36
N GLY A 578 18.24 40.85 -1.05
CA GLY A 578 18.44 39.58 -0.40
C GLY A 578 17.10 39.00 0.10
N TYR A 579 17.04 37.67 0.27
CA TYR A 579 15.95 36.98 0.95
C TYR A 579 16.50 36.04 2.02
N SER A 580 16.02 36.18 3.24
CA SER A 580 16.35 35.28 4.34
C SER A 580 15.32 35.37 5.47
N LYS A 581 15.13 34.29 6.22
CA LYS A 581 14.23 34.22 7.39
C LYS A 581 12.85 34.85 7.12
N GLY A 582 12.26 34.54 5.96
CA GLY A 582 10.93 34.99 5.59
C GLY A 582 10.80 36.46 5.18
N LYS A 583 11.89 37.14 4.87
CA LYS A 583 11.89 38.56 4.54
C LYS A 583 12.78 38.87 3.34
N PHE A 584 12.32 39.82 2.49
CA PHE A 584 13.14 40.53 1.54
C PHE A 584 13.81 41.71 2.25
N HIS A 585 15.09 41.97 1.97
CA HIS A 585 15.86 43.03 2.59
C HIS A 585 16.81 43.71 1.60
N ALA A 586 16.97 45.02 1.76
CA ALA A 586 17.93 45.86 1.05
C ALA A 586 18.49 46.90 2.04
N GLY A 587 19.71 46.70 2.53
CA GLY A 587 20.29 47.49 3.59
C GLY A 587 19.43 47.44 4.86
N ARG A 588 18.91 48.62 5.31
CA ARG A 588 18.04 48.68 6.50
C ARG A 588 16.56 48.51 6.21
N ARG A 589 16.16 48.42 4.94
CA ARG A 589 14.76 48.22 4.54
C ARG A 589 14.44 46.73 4.45
N SER A 590 13.28 46.35 4.91
CA SER A 590 12.83 44.96 4.75
C SER A 590 11.30 44.87 4.68
N ILE A 591 10.79 43.80 4.06
CA ILE A 591 9.38 43.47 4.05
C ILE A 591 9.24 41.93 4.22
N GLY A 592 8.34 41.50 5.11
CA GLY A 592 8.04 40.10 5.32
C GLY A 592 7.27 39.49 4.15
N PHE A 593 7.49 38.23 3.85
CA PHE A 593 6.79 37.53 2.76
C PHE A 593 5.25 37.60 2.91
N ILE A 594 4.72 37.29 4.10
CA ILE A 594 3.28 37.36 4.39
C ILE A 594 2.76 38.82 4.36
N GLU A 595 3.55 39.77 4.82
CA GLU A 595 3.21 41.19 4.75
C GLU A 595 3.12 41.67 3.30
N LEU A 596 4.06 41.26 2.45
CA LEU A 596 4.03 41.53 1.01
C LEU A 596 2.81 40.89 0.35
N ALA A 597 2.53 39.62 0.61
CA ALA A 597 1.37 38.96 0.08
C ALA A 597 0.05 39.64 0.47
N ARG A 598 -0.07 40.11 1.72
CA ARG A 598 -1.21 40.90 2.18
C ARG A 598 -1.31 42.24 1.44
N ALA A 599 -0.17 42.89 1.18
CA ALA A 599 -0.15 44.18 0.45
C ALA A 599 -0.53 44.06 -1.03
N LEU A 600 -0.50 42.84 -1.59
CA LEU A 600 -0.89 42.52 -2.97
C LEU A 600 -2.36 42.00 -3.08
N ALA A 601 -3.06 41.87 -1.98
CA ALA A 601 -4.39 41.18 -1.92
C ALA A 601 -5.51 41.92 -2.68
N GLY A 602 -5.31 43.16 -3.12
CA GLY A 602 -6.28 43.94 -3.92
C GLY A 602 -6.41 43.48 -5.37
N THR A 603 -5.51 42.66 -5.87
CA THR A 603 -5.50 42.17 -7.25
C THR A 603 -6.07 40.75 -7.33
N ARG A 604 -6.89 40.46 -8.37
CA ARG A 604 -7.43 39.14 -8.64
C ARG A 604 -7.21 38.73 -10.11
N PRO A 605 -6.65 37.54 -10.42
CA PRO A 605 -6.07 36.60 -9.44
C PRO A 605 -4.94 37.25 -8.64
N HIS A 606 -4.62 36.68 -7.45
CA HIS A 606 -3.53 37.22 -6.63
C HIS A 606 -2.19 37.06 -7.37
N PRO A 607 -1.29 38.08 -7.40
CA PRO A 607 -0.05 38.03 -8.18
C PRO A 607 0.90 36.90 -7.84
N LEU A 608 0.77 36.28 -6.66
CA LEU A 608 1.55 35.12 -6.22
C LEU A 608 0.81 33.79 -6.40
N ASP A 609 -0.44 33.80 -6.87
CA ASP A 609 -1.15 32.56 -7.23
C ASP A 609 -0.38 31.86 -8.36
N THR A 610 0.00 30.61 -8.16
CA THR A 610 0.82 29.89 -9.13
C THR A 610 0.73 28.39 -8.96
N THR A 611 1.28 27.67 -9.94
CA THR A 611 1.49 26.21 -9.91
C THR A 611 2.98 25.90 -9.98
N ALA A 612 3.35 24.71 -9.52
CA ALA A 612 4.69 24.16 -9.74
C ALA A 612 4.58 22.66 -9.98
N GLU A 613 5.63 22.07 -10.51
CA GLU A 613 5.72 20.64 -10.75
C GLU A 613 6.98 20.04 -10.12
N GLY A 614 6.87 18.81 -9.66
CA GLY A 614 7.96 17.98 -9.17
C GLY A 614 8.17 16.80 -10.08
N VAL A 615 9.41 16.61 -10.53
CA VAL A 615 9.86 15.40 -11.22
C VAL A 615 10.70 14.61 -10.24
N TYR A 616 10.48 13.30 -10.18
CA TYR A 616 11.20 12.40 -9.29
C TYR A 616 11.44 11.05 -9.95
N GLY A 617 12.56 10.42 -9.61
CA GLY A 617 12.89 9.06 -10.00
C GLY A 617 12.47 8.05 -8.92
N THR A 618 12.66 6.77 -9.21
CA THR A 618 12.57 5.73 -8.19
C THR A 618 13.72 5.92 -7.19
N SER A 619 13.39 5.90 -5.90
CA SER A 619 14.36 5.83 -4.81
C SER A 619 14.26 4.47 -4.13
N TYR A 620 15.33 4.07 -3.46
CA TYR A 620 15.38 2.76 -2.81
C TYR A 620 15.59 2.90 -1.30
N PRO A 621 14.50 3.15 -0.54
CA PRO A 621 14.56 3.03 0.91
C PRO A 621 14.98 1.62 1.28
N ASN A 622 15.81 1.50 2.30
CA ASN A 622 16.36 0.24 2.77
C ASN A 622 16.59 0.31 4.28
N GLY A 623 16.87 -0.82 4.90
CA GLY A 623 17.09 -0.85 6.33
C GLY A 623 17.53 -2.22 6.82
N CYS A 624 17.84 -2.25 8.10
CA CYS A 624 18.11 -3.49 8.84
C CYS A 624 17.20 -3.54 10.07
N HIS A 625 16.33 -4.54 10.10
CA HIS A 625 15.46 -4.81 11.22
C HIS A 625 15.94 -6.05 12.00
N ILE A 626 15.96 -5.96 13.33
CA ILE A 626 16.32 -7.05 14.22
C ILE A 626 15.18 -7.26 15.20
N ALA A 627 14.72 -8.51 15.31
CA ALA A 627 13.66 -8.92 16.21
C ALA A 627 14.13 -10.00 17.17
N GLU A 628 13.65 -9.98 18.41
CA GLU A 628 13.74 -11.10 19.34
C GLU A 628 12.33 -11.60 19.65
N VAL A 629 12.11 -12.90 19.48
CA VAL A 629 10.83 -13.56 19.72
C VAL A 629 10.97 -14.58 20.83
N GLU A 630 10.03 -14.58 21.77
CA GLU A 630 9.90 -15.64 22.79
C GLU A 630 8.67 -16.48 22.50
N ILE A 631 8.83 -17.81 22.63
CA ILE A 631 7.77 -18.80 22.44
C ILE A 631 7.57 -19.58 23.72
N ASP A 632 6.32 -19.74 24.11
CA ASP A 632 5.90 -20.69 25.12
C ASP A 632 5.74 -22.08 24.48
N PRO A 633 6.60 -23.06 24.78
CA PRO A 633 6.56 -24.36 24.13
C PRO A 633 5.33 -25.20 24.53
N GLU A 634 4.66 -24.87 25.63
CA GLU A 634 3.46 -25.59 26.08
C GLU A 634 2.20 -25.16 25.33
N THR A 635 2.15 -23.91 24.92
CA THR A 635 0.97 -23.32 24.26
C THR A 635 1.21 -22.92 22.79
N GLY A 636 2.48 -22.82 22.37
CA GLY A 636 2.87 -22.27 21.07
C GLY A 636 2.73 -20.76 20.96
N ALA A 637 2.33 -20.06 22.03
CA ALA A 637 2.16 -18.61 22.02
C ALA A 637 3.51 -17.91 21.83
N ALA A 638 3.59 -17.03 20.83
CA ALA A 638 4.75 -16.22 20.51
C ALA A 638 4.53 -14.75 20.93
N ALA A 639 5.59 -14.11 21.44
CA ALA A 639 5.61 -12.70 21.79
C ALA A 639 6.88 -12.05 21.24
N ILE A 640 6.78 -10.80 20.77
CA ILE A 640 7.93 -10.01 20.34
C ILE A 640 8.54 -9.39 21.59
N ALA A 641 9.72 -9.89 21.96
CA ALA A 641 10.42 -9.47 23.19
C ALA A 641 11.19 -8.16 23.00
N ARG A 642 11.77 -7.94 21.81
CA ARG A 642 12.49 -6.71 21.41
C ARG A 642 12.36 -6.53 19.91
N TYR A 643 12.35 -5.26 19.47
CA TYR A 643 12.36 -4.91 18.06
C TYR A 643 13.17 -3.64 17.83
N THR A 644 14.14 -3.71 16.92
CA THR A 644 15.01 -2.59 16.54
C THR A 644 14.97 -2.43 15.02
N ALA A 645 14.63 -1.25 14.55
CA ALA A 645 14.62 -0.85 13.15
C ALA A 645 15.65 0.25 12.93
N VAL A 646 16.55 0.07 11.97
CA VAL A 646 17.45 1.12 11.47
C VAL A 646 17.22 1.25 9.97
N ASP A 647 16.72 2.41 9.55
CA ASP A 647 16.26 2.64 8.19
C ASP A 647 17.02 3.77 7.51
N ASP A 648 17.38 3.57 6.24
CA ASP A 648 17.83 4.62 5.33
C ASP A 648 16.63 5.16 4.53
N LEU A 649 16.12 6.28 5.00
CA LEU A 649 14.98 6.99 4.39
C LEU A 649 15.43 8.29 3.72
N GLY A 650 16.74 8.42 3.45
CA GLY A 650 17.33 9.65 2.97
C GLY A 650 17.15 10.77 3.99
N HIS A 651 16.83 11.97 3.52
CA HIS A 651 16.52 13.06 4.43
C HIS A 651 15.12 12.93 5.06
N VAL A 652 15.07 12.80 6.36
CA VAL A 652 13.82 12.76 7.15
C VAL A 652 13.23 14.17 7.25
N ILE A 653 12.02 14.36 6.75
CA ILE A 653 11.35 15.68 6.76
C ILE A 653 10.69 15.92 8.14
N ASN A 654 9.96 14.94 8.66
CA ASN A 654 9.29 15.02 9.95
C ASN A 654 9.48 13.70 10.72
N PRO A 655 10.31 13.68 11.78
CA PRO A 655 10.63 12.45 12.52
C PRO A 655 9.43 11.77 13.13
N VAL A 656 8.46 12.50 13.69
CA VAL A 656 7.25 11.94 14.33
C VAL A 656 6.39 11.19 13.31
N LEU A 657 6.24 11.73 12.10
CA LEU A 657 5.50 11.07 11.03
C LEU A 657 6.23 9.84 10.52
N VAL A 658 7.56 9.90 10.39
CA VAL A 658 8.39 8.76 9.97
C VAL A 658 8.29 7.63 10.98
N GLU A 659 8.49 7.90 12.26
CA GLU A 659 8.36 6.93 13.34
C GLU A 659 6.98 6.26 13.33
N GLY A 660 5.90 7.04 13.21
CA GLY A 660 4.53 6.53 13.12
C GLY A 660 4.30 5.64 11.88
N GLN A 661 4.96 5.93 10.75
CA GLN A 661 4.88 5.08 9.56
C GLN A 661 5.64 3.76 9.74
N VAL A 662 6.82 3.78 10.35
CA VAL A 662 7.61 2.56 10.64
C VAL A 662 6.86 1.69 11.64
N HIS A 663 6.41 2.25 12.78
CA HIS A 663 5.61 1.53 13.79
C HIS A 663 4.39 0.84 13.16
N GLY A 664 3.59 1.60 12.40
CA GLY A 664 2.41 1.06 11.74
C GLY A 664 2.74 -0.02 10.70
N GLY A 665 3.88 0.07 10.00
CA GLY A 665 4.37 -0.95 9.08
C GLY A 665 4.82 -2.22 9.79
N VAL A 666 5.59 -2.08 10.88
CA VAL A 666 6.05 -3.20 11.70
C VAL A 666 4.89 -3.97 12.30
N VAL A 667 3.87 -3.26 12.83
CA VAL A 667 2.68 -3.90 13.40
C VAL A 667 1.87 -4.68 12.35
N GLN A 668 1.74 -4.15 11.12
CA GLN A 668 1.09 -4.91 10.05
C GLN A 668 1.90 -6.15 9.63
N GLY A 669 3.22 -6.06 9.59
CA GLY A 669 4.06 -7.24 9.36
C GLY A 669 3.93 -8.27 10.48
N ALA A 670 3.91 -7.83 11.74
CA ALA A 670 3.66 -8.72 12.89
C ALA A 670 2.29 -9.40 12.79
N GLY A 671 1.27 -8.69 12.33
CA GLY A 671 -0.07 -9.23 12.05
C GLY A 671 -0.01 -10.39 11.07
N GLN A 672 0.66 -10.20 9.94
CA GLN A 672 0.87 -11.24 8.93
C GLN A 672 1.65 -12.45 9.50
N VAL A 673 2.71 -12.19 10.25
CA VAL A 673 3.58 -13.26 10.80
C VAL A 673 2.85 -14.10 11.85
N PHE A 674 2.05 -13.50 12.73
CA PHE A 674 1.54 -14.19 13.93
C PHE A 674 0.04 -14.51 13.91
N GLY A 675 -0.74 -14.03 12.91
CA GLY A 675 -2.16 -14.32 13.00
C GLY A 675 -3.04 -14.02 11.80
N GLU A 676 -2.82 -12.94 11.05
CA GLU A 676 -3.72 -12.53 9.98
C GLU A 676 -3.71 -13.51 8.81
N GLN A 677 -4.88 -14.04 8.46
CA GLN A 677 -5.05 -14.92 7.30
C GLN A 677 -6.51 -14.91 6.84
N ALA A 678 -6.75 -14.67 5.56
CA ALA A 678 -8.03 -14.96 4.92
C ALA A 678 -8.07 -16.46 4.56
N VAL A 679 -8.87 -17.22 5.27
CA VAL A 679 -9.03 -18.66 5.09
C VAL A 679 -10.31 -18.94 4.32
N TYR A 680 -10.19 -19.65 3.21
CA TYR A 680 -11.31 -20.14 2.43
C TYR A 680 -11.45 -21.63 2.60
N ASP A 681 -12.69 -22.11 2.70
CA ASP A 681 -12.98 -23.52 2.69
C ASP A 681 -12.61 -24.12 1.32
N PRO A 682 -11.79 -25.18 1.25
CA PRO A 682 -11.28 -25.69 -0.01
C PRO A 682 -12.36 -26.34 -0.90
N ASP A 683 -13.44 -26.84 -0.32
CA ASP A 683 -14.50 -27.57 -1.04
C ASP A 683 -15.60 -26.62 -1.51
N THR A 684 -15.97 -25.64 -0.69
CA THR A 684 -17.10 -24.75 -0.96
C THR A 684 -16.68 -23.35 -1.42
N GLY A 685 -15.43 -22.94 -1.17
CA GLY A 685 -14.96 -21.59 -1.42
C GLY A 685 -15.52 -20.52 -0.47
N GLN A 686 -16.15 -20.92 0.65
CA GLN A 686 -16.64 -20.01 1.67
C GLN A 686 -15.48 -19.32 2.40
N LEU A 687 -15.61 -18.03 2.70
CA LEU A 687 -14.67 -17.31 3.57
C LEU A 687 -14.95 -17.67 5.03
N LEU A 688 -14.03 -18.41 5.66
CA LEU A 688 -14.16 -18.84 7.05
C LEU A 688 -13.76 -17.77 8.06
N THR A 689 -12.86 -16.86 7.67
CA THR A 689 -12.38 -15.75 8.52
C THR A 689 -13.09 -14.44 8.16
N GLY A 690 -14.42 -14.45 8.23
CA GLY A 690 -15.28 -13.34 7.82
C GLY A 690 -15.60 -12.32 8.91
N SER A 691 -14.97 -12.39 10.08
CA SER A 691 -15.17 -11.49 11.20
C SER A 691 -13.92 -11.33 12.06
N PHE A 692 -13.89 -10.35 12.98
CA PHE A 692 -12.81 -10.23 13.97
C PHE A 692 -12.81 -11.33 15.05
N MET A 693 -13.78 -12.22 15.05
CA MET A 693 -13.74 -13.42 15.89
C MET A 693 -12.78 -14.46 15.32
N ASP A 694 -12.69 -14.53 14.00
CA ASP A 694 -11.94 -15.59 13.27
C ASP A 694 -10.66 -15.03 12.65
N TYR A 695 -10.66 -13.76 12.24
CA TYR A 695 -9.50 -13.07 11.68
C TYR A 695 -8.71 -12.35 12.78
N VAL A 696 -7.52 -12.86 13.05
CA VAL A 696 -6.67 -12.36 14.15
C VAL A 696 -6.00 -11.05 13.76
N MET A 697 -6.33 -9.97 14.48
CA MET A 697 -5.66 -8.68 14.32
C MET A 697 -4.55 -8.50 15.37
N PRO A 698 -3.46 -7.75 15.06
CA PRO A 698 -2.45 -7.38 16.03
C PRO A 698 -3.06 -6.69 17.26
N ARG A 699 -2.53 -7.04 18.43
CA ARG A 699 -2.96 -6.44 19.71
C ARG A 699 -1.80 -5.70 20.35
N ALA A 700 -2.09 -4.64 21.10
CA ALA A 700 -1.09 -3.81 21.76
C ALA A 700 -0.12 -4.60 22.65
N GLY A 701 -0.55 -5.73 23.22
CA GLY A 701 0.29 -6.60 24.02
C GLY A 701 1.34 -7.42 23.25
N TRP A 702 1.28 -7.47 21.90
CA TRP A 702 2.23 -8.24 21.09
C TRP A 702 3.59 -7.55 20.97
N LEU A 703 3.59 -6.20 20.91
CA LEU A 703 4.80 -5.39 20.84
C LEU A 703 4.76 -4.37 21.98
N ARG A 704 5.72 -4.45 22.87
CA ARG A 704 5.84 -3.49 23.99
C ARG A 704 6.59 -2.24 23.57
N GLU A 705 7.62 -2.40 22.74
CA GLU A 705 8.49 -1.32 22.30
C GLU A 705 9.05 -1.63 20.91
N ILE A 706 9.10 -0.60 20.07
CA ILE A 706 9.77 -0.63 18.76
C ILE A 706 10.78 0.52 18.79
N GLU A 707 12.06 0.21 18.79
CA GLU A 707 13.13 1.19 18.65
C GLU A 707 13.30 1.51 17.16
N VAL A 708 13.10 2.78 16.77
CA VAL A 708 13.27 3.26 15.39
C VAL A 708 14.40 4.25 15.32
N HIS A 709 15.31 4.03 14.41
CA HIS A 709 16.46 4.90 14.15
C HIS A 709 16.64 5.13 12.65
N ASP A 710 17.20 6.28 12.29
CA ASP A 710 17.56 6.60 10.92
C ASP A 710 19.07 6.53 10.68
N HIS A 711 19.46 6.05 9.49
CA HIS A 711 20.82 6.07 8.99
C HIS A 711 20.81 6.70 7.59
N PRO A 712 20.76 8.04 7.48
CA PRO A 712 20.38 8.72 6.24
C PRO A 712 21.46 8.67 5.16
N VAL A 713 21.10 8.12 4.00
CA VAL A 713 21.85 8.23 2.75
C VAL A 713 20.96 8.91 1.71
N PRO A 714 21.09 10.23 1.50
CA PRO A 714 20.17 11.00 0.62
C PRO A 714 20.16 10.47 -0.81
N THR A 715 18.95 10.45 -1.40
CA THR A 715 18.79 10.10 -2.82
C THR A 715 19.04 11.32 -3.73
N PRO A 716 19.67 11.13 -4.90
CA PRO A 716 19.76 12.18 -5.92
C PRO A 716 18.51 12.28 -6.80
N THR A 717 17.52 11.40 -6.64
CA THR A 717 16.38 11.27 -7.58
C THR A 717 15.27 12.29 -7.35
N ASN A 718 15.33 13.09 -6.29
CA ASN A 718 14.37 14.16 -6.02
C ASN A 718 15.00 15.33 -5.26
N THR A 719 14.32 16.49 -5.26
CA THR A 719 14.85 17.75 -4.71
C THR A 719 14.95 17.77 -3.18
N LEU A 720 14.32 16.84 -2.48
CA LEU A 720 14.36 16.73 -1.03
C LEU A 720 15.45 15.79 -0.53
N GLY A 721 16.02 14.96 -1.41
CA GLY A 721 16.93 13.89 -0.99
C GLY A 721 16.25 12.83 -0.10
N ALA A 722 14.92 12.80 -0.07
CA ALA A 722 14.12 11.91 0.77
C ALA A 722 13.85 10.58 0.04
N LYS A 723 13.75 9.48 0.80
CA LYS A 723 13.26 8.19 0.33
C LYS A 723 11.89 7.89 0.94
N GLY A 724 11.14 6.96 0.34
CA GLY A 724 9.81 6.63 0.81
C GLY A 724 9.82 5.82 2.12
N VAL A 725 8.94 6.14 3.07
CA VAL A 725 8.84 5.40 4.36
C VAL A 725 7.54 4.62 4.51
N GLY A 726 6.55 4.92 3.65
CA GLY A 726 5.18 4.46 3.84
C GLY A 726 5.01 2.94 3.98
N GLU A 727 5.89 2.16 3.39
CA GLU A 727 5.82 0.70 3.31
C GLU A 727 7.05 -0.02 3.92
N SER A 728 8.09 0.74 4.28
CA SER A 728 9.38 0.26 4.78
C SER A 728 9.26 -0.68 5.99
N GLY A 729 8.51 -0.27 7.01
CA GLY A 729 8.34 -1.07 8.22
C GLY A 729 7.73 -2.45 7.95
N CYS A 730 6.85 -2.57 6.94
CA CYS A 730 6.27 -3.85 6.55
C CYS A 730 7.29 -4.73 5.82
N SER A 731 8.14 -4.13 4.97
CA SER A 731 9.16 -4.86 4.20
C SER A 731 10.27 -5.44 5.10
N GLY A 732 10.66 -4.71 6.15
CA GLY A 732 11.68 -5.18 7.10
C GLY A 732 11.15 -6.15 8.15
N SER A 733 9.89 -5.98 8.58
CA SER A 733 9.37 -6.75 9.72
C SER A 733 9.02 -8.20 9.40
N LEU A 734 8.49 -8.49 8.20
CA LEU A 734 8.16 -9.87 7.84
C LEU A 734 9.37 -10.79 8.00
N PRO A 735 10.49 -10.57 7.28
CA PRO A 735 11.64 -11.46 7.37
C PRO A 735 12.31 -11.46 8.76
N ALA A 736 12.40 -10.31 9.44
CA ALA A 736 13.02 -10.24 10.76
C ALA A 736 12.28 -11.09 11.80
N LEU A 737 10.95 -11.00 11.83
CA LEU A 737 10.11 -11.75 12.75
C LEU A 737 10.07 -13.25 12.41
N VAL A 738 10.03 -13.59 11.13
CA VAL A 738 10.09 -14.97 10.66
C VAL A 738 11.43 -15.61 11.06
N ASN A 739 12.55 -14.96 10.75
CA ASN A 739 13.88 -15.47 11.08
C ASN A 739 14.05 -15.63 12.60
N ALA A 740 13.56 -14.67 13.42
CA ALA A 740 13.59 -14.77 14.88
C ALA A 740 12.77 -15.95 15.42
N THR A 741 11.59 -16.19 14.84
CA THR A 741 10.71 -17.30 15.24
C THR A 741 11.34 -18.65 14.89
N ILE A 742 11.89 -18.77 13.70
CA ILE A 742 12.57 -20.00 13.27
C ILE A 742 13.86 -20.23 14.09
N ASP A 743 14.61 -19.17 14.42
CA ASP A 743 15.79 -19.29 15.30
C ASP A 743 15.40 -19.82 16.69
N ALA A 744 14.28 -19.37 17.26
CA ALA A 744 13.75 -19.91 18.52
C ALA A 744 13.38 -21.40 18.43
N LEU A 745 12.91 -21.87 17.28
CA LEU A 745 12.47 -23.25 17.04
C LEU A 745 13.59 -24.18 16.56
N ARG A 746 14.71 -23.63 16.08
CA ARG A 746 15.83 -24.39 15.52
C ARG A 746 16.45 -25.40 16.47
N PRO A 747 16.63 -25.13 17.78
CA PRO A 747 17.13 -26.16 18.71
C PRO A 747 16.28 -27.42 18.80
N LEU A 748 15.02 -27.35 18.33
CA LEU A 748 14.11 -28.48 18.23
C LEU A 748 14.16 -29.21 16.86
N GLY A 749 15.06 -28.78 15.94
CA GLY A 749 15.16 -29.33 14.59
C GLY A 749 14.20 -28.70 13.56
N ILE A 750 13.41 -27.70 13.94
CA ILE A 750 12.50 -27.00 13.01
C ILE A 750 13.27 -25.91 12.26
N THR A 751 13.54 -26.13 10.98
CA THR A 751 14.33 -25.22 10.13
C THR A 751 13.48 -24.30 9.26
N HIS A 752 12.21 -24.61 9.08
CA HIS A 752 11.21 -23.79 8.38
C HIS A 752 9.80 -24.10 8.87
N LEU A 753 8.95 -23.12 8.83
CA LEU A 753 7.51 -23.18 9.06
C LEU A 753 6.86 -22.02 8.29
N ASP A 754 5.74 -22.25 7.62
CA ASP A 754 5.01 -21.20 6.93
C ASP A 754 4.20 -20.32 7.88
N MET A 755 4.08 -19.04 7.53
CA MET A 755 3.18 -18.09 8.22
C MET A 755 1.71 -18.51 8.04
N PRO A 756 0.80 -18.06 8.95
CA PRO A 756 1.05 -17.35 10.20
C PRO A 756 1.44 -18.30 11.34
N TYR A 757 2.29 -17.83 12.23
CA TYR A 757 2.72 -18.56 13.42
C TYR A 757 1.68 -18.45 14.55
N THR A 758 0.48 -18.94 14.28
CA THR A 758 -0.56 -19.03 15.32
C THR A 758 -0.10 -19.97 16.44
N PRO A 759 -0.57 -19.79 17.69
CA PRO A 759 -0.22 -20.68 18.78
C PRO A 759 -0.47 -22.16 18.46
N ALA A 760 -1.57 -22.49 17.83
CA ALA A 760 -1.90 -23.84 17.42
C ALA A 760 -0.89 -24.43 16.42
N ARG A 761 -0.48 -23.65 15.39
CA ARG A 761 0.49 -24.10 14.38
C ARG A 761 1.89 -24.28 14.97
N VAL A 762 2.36 -23.35 15.79
CA VAL A 762 3.64 -23.45 16.47
C VAL A 762 3.66 -24.63 17.44
N TRP A 763 2.61 -24.78 18.23
CA TRP A 763 2.46 -25.90 19.16
C TRP A 763 2.47 -27.25 18.41
N ALA A 764 1.73 -27.37 17.32
CA ALA A 764 1.69 -28.59 16.51
C ALA A 764 3.08 -28.92 15.93
N ALA A 765 3.83 -27.94 15.45
CA ALA A 765 5.20 -28.10 14.95
C ALA A 765 6.14 -28.59 16.07
N ILE A 766 6.08 -28.03 17.28
CA ILE A 766 6.86 -28.47 18.45
C ILE A 766 6.51 -29.91 18.83
N LYS A 767 5.23 -30.28 18.83
CA LYS A 767 4.77 -31.62 19.21
C LYS A 767 5.10 -32.70 18.18
N SER A 768 5.20 -32.34 16.88
CA SER A 768 5.56 -33.33 15.85
C SER A 768 6.98 -33.84 16.03
N VAL A 769 7.97 -32.97 16.31
CA VAL A 769 9.37 -33.38 16.54
C VAL A 769 9.59 -34.12 17.86
N ASN A 770 8.77 -33.85 18.88
CA ASN A 770 8.87 -34.57 20.18
C ASN A 770 8.23 -35.98 20.14
N ARG A 771 7.48 -36.35 19.08
CA ARG A 771 6.92 -37.71 18.91
C ARG A 771 7.88 -38.66 18.21
N ASP A 772 8.82 -38.12 17.45
CA ASP A 772 9.81 -38.87 16.69
C ASP A 772 11.15 -39.06 17.44
N SER A 773 11.28 -38.45 18.65
CA SER A 773 12.39 -38.58 19.59
C SER A 773 12.01 -39.47 20.79
#